data_87144185c603f703c8a3f56ffe549cb7
#
_entry.id   87144185c603f703c8a3f56ffe549cb7
#
_cell.length_a   1.000
_cell.length_b   1.000
_cell.length_c   1.000
_cell.angle_alpha   90.00
_cell.angle_beta   90.00
_cell.angle_gamma   90.00
#
_symmetry.space_group_name_H-M   'P 1'
#
loop_
_entity.id
_entity.type
_entity.pdbx_description
1 polymer ?
#
loop_
_entity_poly.entity_id
_entity_poly.type
_entity_poly.pdbx_seq_one_letter_code
_entity_poly.pdbx_strand_id
1 'polypeptide(L)'
;MLPEHVRALLLSATVGNAADFVIWLSRQHGRTLRLIQGTERKVTLQYHWVEDMLLNELLQEMADGDDTTRKTPALVFCFNRDVCWDVAEQLKGRDVVNREQQKLLAVELDQFDWSEGVGPKLKQILMRGVGVHHAGLLPKYRRIVERLFQQKLLSVAVCTETLSAGINLPARSVVLTSLLKGPPGKKKVIDASSAHQIFGRAGRPQFDTEGHVYALAHEDDVKILKWKEKYDVIPEDTKDPNLRKALKRIRKKMPTRRKTEQYWNEEQFQKLIAAPPGKLASRGTLPWRLLAYLLHLSPDVSRLRTVVDKRLMEPKQLEAGHRALNEMLLSLWAGGFAKLDPPPPAEVRAIEEENKDHAGNANDDTKRTSPTVTPAAGTLGALINAAREEQKTAGGKKKSTEPVSNGPSADHTQPAYEPMQAEPTPRMQELLAFRSVNPMYGTFLVSQMDIADPHELIQALESVLEVSGSVARLVRVPREHELPQGRLAMERLNLQLLDRGLASPAELSEAANDEADLPPEERVWTLRLGDKLRRLFDAEFPGVRDVRTRPVWVVGDVLEFNGDFNAYVTARKLAKQEGILFRHLLRFILLCGEFRQVPPPNVDPTEWDTVLRELADRIAESCRKVDPISTDDIFAAAAANDLFAAEATDQPPVPNSHQP
;
A
#
# COMPACT_ATOMS: atom_id res chain seq x y z
N MET A 1 -16.69 -11.06 19.54
CA MET A 1 -15.68 -11.67 20.46
C MET A 1 -15.66 -13.17 20.21
N LEU A 2 -14.49 -13.81 20.40
CA LEU A 2 -14.43 -15.28 20.28
C LEU A 2 -15.23 -15.93 21.40
N PRO A 3 -16.00 -17.00 21.14
CA PRO A 3 -16.70 -17.78 22.17
C PRO A 3 -15.75 -18.23 23.29
N GLU A 4 -16.23 -18.44 24.50
CA GLU A 4 -15.40 -18.75 25.68
C GLU A 4 -14.59 -20.04 25.52
N HIS A 5 -15.15 -21.04 24.83
CA HIS A 5 -14.50 -22.33 24.59
C HIS A 5 -13.37 -22.26 23.57
N VAL A 6 -13.29 -21.20 22.76
CA VAL A 6 -12.23 -21.02 21.74
C VAL A 6 -10.97 -20.50 22.40
N ARG A 7 -9.90 -21.30 22.34
CA ARG A 7 -8.56 -20.90 22.78
C ARG A 7 -7.86 -20.15 21.67
N ALA A 8 -7.18 -19.05 22.01
CA ALA A 8 -6.41 -18.26 21.07
C ALA A 8 -4.91 -18.33 21.41
N LEU A 9 -4.09 -18.59 20.41
CA LEU A 9 -2.64 -18.52 20.50
C LEU A 9 -2.17 -17.33 19.63
N LEU A 10 -1.51 -16.37 20.26
CA LEU A 10 -0.94 -15.21 19.59
C LEU A 10 0.56 -15.41 19.47
N LEU A 11 1.07 -15.40 18.24
CA LEU A 11 2.49 -15.58 17.93
C LEU A 11 3.06 -14.29 17.36
N SER A 12 4.18 -13.84 17.90
CA SER A 12 4.93 -12.70 17.36
C SER A 12 6.43 -12.88 17.60
N ALA A 13 7.23 -12.47 16.64
CA ALA A 13 8.68 -12.54 16.76
C ALA A 13 9.27 -11.36 17.54
N THR A 14 8.68 -10.17 17.44
CA THR A 14 9.28 -8.92 17.97
C THR A 14 8.19 -7.97 18.46
N VAL A 15 7.91 -7.99 19.76
CA VAL A 15 6.96 -7.06 20.41
C VAL A 15 7.63 -6.42 21.62
N GLY A 16 7.77 -5.09 21.58
CA GLY A 16 8.46 -4.33 22.63
C GLY A 16 7.61 -4.09 23.87
N ASN A 17 6.28 -4.20 23.78
CA ASN A 17 5.34 -3.97 24.89
C ASN A 17 4.46 -5.20 25.17
N ALA A 18 5.04 -6.39 25.14
CA ALA A 18 4.28 -7.63 25.34
C ALA A 18 3.55 -7.68 26.69
N ALA A 19 4.16 -7.18 27.77
CA ALA A 19 3.51 -7.11 29.10
C ALA A 19 2.30 -6.17 29.09
N ASP A 20 2.43 -4.96 28.52
CA ASP A 20 1.32 -4.00 28.39
C ASP A 20 0.18 -4.58 27.57
N PHE A 21 0.54 -5.31 26.49
CA PHE A 21 -0.45 -5.99 25.65
C PHE A 21 -1.21 -7.07 26.41
N VAL A 22 -0.53 -7.87 27.24
CA VAL A 22 -1.16 -8.89 28.08
C VAL A 22 -2.10 -8.24 29.11
N ILE A 23 -1.67 -7.18 29.78
CA ILE A 23 -2.48 -6.43 30.75
C ILE A 23 -3.73 -5.87 30.06
N TRP A 24 -3.55 -5.22 28.91
CA TRP A 24 -4.65 -4.69 28.11
C TRP A 24 -5.63 -5.79 27.71
N LEU A 25 -5.14 -6.91 27.16
CA LEU A 25 -5.98 -8.02 26.69
C LEU A 25 -6.71 -8.71 27.85
N SER A 26 -6.07 -8.91 29.02
CA SER A 26 -6.70 -9.45 30.22
C SER A 26 -7.88 -8.59 30.70
N ARG A 27 -7.69 -7.26 30.72
CA ARG A 27 -8.76 -6.32 31.10
C ARG A 27 -9.96 -6.36 30.15
N GLN A 28 -9.71 -6.67 28.86
CA GLN A 28 -10.76 -6.67 27.84
C GLN A 28 -11.61 -7.96 27.82
N HIS A 29 -11.02 -9.10 28.21
CA HIS A 29 -11.64 -10.41 27.98
C HIS A 29 -11.96 -11.18 29.26
N GLY A 30 -11.44 -10.79 30.42
CA GLY A 30 -11.57 -11.55 31.64
C GLY A 30 -10.92 -12.95 31.61
N ARG A 31 -10.17 -13.28 30.55
CA ARG A 31 -9.51 -14.58 30.38
C ARG A 31 -8.12 -14.59 30.98
N THR A 32 -7.72 -15.74 31.50
CA THR A 32 -6.33 -15.95 31.94
C THR A 32 -5.42 -16.01 30.72
N LEU A 33 -4.46 -15.09 30.66
CA LEU A 33 -3.46 -15.02 29.61
C LEU A 33 -2.11 -15.45 30.17
N ARG A 34 -1.41 -16.29 29.42
CA ARG A 34 -0.04 -16.70 29.74
C ARG A 34 0.92 -16.14 28.71
N LEU A 35 1.79 -15.24 29.15
CA LEU A 35 2.91 -14.77 28.33
C LEU A 35 4.05 -15.80 28.39
N ILE A 36 4.45 -16.28 27.22
CA ILE A 36 5.66 -17.10 27.05
C ILE A 36 6.61 -16.27 26.23
N GLN A 37 7.71 -15.86 26.84
CA GLN A 37 8.69 -14.99 26.21
C GLN A 37 10.04 -15.71 26.18
N GLY A 38 10.55 -16.00 24.98
CA GLY A 38 11.91 -16.50 24.78
C GLY A 38 12.87 -15.32 24.72
N THR A 39 13.83 -15.28 25.61
CA THR A 39 14.86 -14.24 25.65
C THR A 39 16.14 -14.65 24.93
N GLU A 40 16.37 -15.95 24.79
CA GLU A 40 17.57 -16.50 24.17
C GLU A 40 17.32 -16.88 22.72
N ARG A 41 18.16 -16.35 21.85
CA ARG A 41 18.18 -16.73 20.45
C ARG A 41 19.00 -17.99 20.26
N LYS A 42 18.46 -19.01 19.57
CA LYS A 42 19.17 -20.28 19.31
C LYS A 42 20.46 -20.10 18.47
N VAL A 43 20.45 -19.10 17.57
CA VAL A 43 21.60 -18.76 16.71
C VAL A 43 21.97 -17.31 17.02
N THR A 44 23.16 -17.09 17.54
CA THR A 44 23.69 -15.76 17.84
C THR A 44 23.90 -14.95 16.57
N LEU A 45 23.71 -13.63 16.62
CA LEU A 45 23.96 -12.76 15.47
C LEU A 45 25.27 -12.01 15.64
N GLN A 46 26.07 -12.05 14.58
CA GLN A 46 27.27 -11.23 14.42
C GLN A 46 26.95 -10.08 13.45
N TYR A 47 27.22 -8.87 13.86
CA TYR A 47 26.96 -7.66 13.10
C TYR A 47 28.25 -7.08 12.52
N HIS A 48 28.23 -6.78 11.22
CA HIS A 48 29.41 -6.31 10.48
C HIS A 48 29.06 -5.02 9.74
N TRP A 49 29.83 -3.98 9.98
CA TRP A 49 29.86 -2.78 9.15
C TRP A 49 30.95 -2.95 8.10
N VAL A 50 30.62 -2.80 6.81
CA VAL A 50 31.52 -3.01 5.68
C VAL A 50 31.72 -1.68 4.96
N GLU A 51 32.90 -1.09 5.08
CA GLU A 51 33.27 0.20 4.49
C GLU A 51 34.34 0.12 3.41
N ASP A 52 35.03 -1.01 3.29
CA ASP A 52 36.19 -1.25 2.44
C ASP A 52 35.88 -2.08 1.19
N MET A 53 34.71 -2.70 1.12
CA MET A 53 34.30 -3.56 0.01
C MET A 53 33.02 -3.08 -0.67
N LEU A 54 32.99 -3.26 -2.00
CA LEU A 54 31.74 -3.17 -2.75
C LEU A 54 30.91 -4.45 -2.56
N LEU A 55 29.60 -4.38 -2.78
CA LEU A 55 28.68 -5.49 -2.60
C LEU A 55 29.10 -6.77 -3.36
N ASN A 56 29.56 -6.64 -4.59
CA ASN A 56 29.98 -7.78 -5.40
C ASN A 56 31.27 -8.42 -4.89
N GLU A 57 32.17 -7.65 -4.29
CA GLU A 57 33.40 -8.15 -3.66
C GLU A 57 33.04 -8.91 -2.36
N LEU A 58 32.21 -8.30 -1.52
CA LEU A 58 31.72 -8.96 -0.29
C LEU A 58 31.02 -10.29 -0.59
N LEU A 59 30.09 -10.32 -1.55
CA LEU A 59 29.35 -11.55 -1.87
C LEU A 59 30.24 -12.65 -2.46
N GLN A 60 31.31 -12.30 -3.18
CA GLN A 60 32.30 -13.25 -3.64
C GLN A 60 33.09 -13.82 -2.46
N GLU A 61 33.58 -12.98 -1.54
CA GLU A 61 34.26 -13.42 -0.32
C GLU A 61 33.36 -14.30 0.54
N MET A 62 32.09 -13.94 0.70
CA MET A 62 31.11 -14.74 1.46
C MET A 62 30.84 -16.11 0.83
N ALA A 63 31.02 -16.26 -0.47
CA ALA A 63 30.82 -17.52 -1.18
C ALA A 63 32.07 -18.43 -1.17
N ASP A 64 33.24 -17.88 -0.85
CA ASP A 64 34.50 -18.61 -0.78
C ASP A 64 34.53 -19.54 0.44
N GLY A 65 35.30 -20.64 0.30
CA GLY A 65 35.48 -21.63 1.34
C GLY A 65 34.56 -22.85 1.23
N ASP A 66 34.62 -23.70 2.25
CA ASP A 66 33.80 -24.90 2.38
C ASP A 66 32.46 -24.62 3.09
N ASP A 67 31.66 -25.67 3.31
CA ASP A 67 30.35 -25.58 3.96
C ASP A 67 30.41 -25.04 5.41
N THR A 68 31.56 -25.07 6.06
CA THR A 68 31.74 -24.57 7.42
C THR A 68 32.16 -23.11 7.47
N THR A 69 32.98 -22.68 6.53
CA THR A 69 33.60 -21.35 6.50
C THR A 69 32.82 -20.32 5.67
N ARG A 70 32.22 -20.73 4.55
CA ARG A 70 31.44 -19.82 3.70
C ARG A 70 30.28 -19.18 4.44
N LYS A 71 29.96 -17.92 4.11
CA LYS A 71 28.89 -17.16 4.71
C LYS A 71 27.59 -17.16 3.87
N THR A 72 27.51 -17.98 2.84
CA THR A 72 26.30 -18.25 2.05
C THR A 72 25.55 -19.50 2.57
N PRO A 73 24.20 -19.64 2.30
CA PRO A 73 23.37 -18.75 1.48
C PRO A 73 23.09 -17.39 2.14
N ALA A 74 23.03 -16.33 1.33
CA ALA A 74 22.84 -14.97 1.78
C ALA A 74 21.58 -14.34 1.18
N LEU A 75 20.83 -13.58 2.00
CA LEU A 75 19.75 -12.70 1.55
C LEU A 75 20.28 -11.27 1.43
N VAL A 76 20.19 -10.69 0.25
CA VAL A 76 20.58 -9.30 -0.01
C VAL A 76 19.35 -8.42 -0.09
N PHE A 77 19.16 -7.57 0.91
CA PHE A 77 18.00 -6.69 1.01
C PHE A 77 18.23 -5.36 0.31
N CYS A 78 17.35 -5.08 -0.66
CA CYS A 78 17.22 -3.81 -1.36
C CYS A 78 15.88 -3.17 -1.04
N PHE A 79 15.81 -1.81 -1.00
CA PHE A 79 14.55 -1.11 -0.72
C PHE A 79 13.84 -0.62 -1.99
N ASN A 80 14.32 -1.02 -3.15
CA ASN A 80 13.72 -0.77 -4.46
C ASN A 80 13.83 -2.02 -5.35
N ARG A 81 12.79 -2.32 -6.12
CA ARG A 81 12.71 -3.49 -7.02
C ARG A 81 13.71 -3.41 -8.18
N ASP A 82 13.89 -2.21 -8.76
CA ASP A 82 14.86 -2.01 -9.83
C ASP A 82 16.28 -2.24 -9.34
N VAL A 83 16.60 -1.80 -8.12
CA VAL A 83 17.90 -2.07 -7.48
C VAL A 83 18.12 -3.57 -7.28
N CYS A 84 17.08 -4.39 -7.03
CA CYS A 84 17.25 -5.85 -6.95
C CYS A 84 17.78 -6.43 -8.26
N TRP A 85 17.28 -5.97 -9.41
CA TRP A 85 17.77 -6.41 -10.72
C TRP A 85 19.19 -5.93 -10.99
N ASP A 86 19.48 -4.66 -10.67
CA ASP A 86 20.80 -4.07 -10.88
C ASP A 86 21.87 -4.79 -10.06
N VAL A 87 21.57 -5.11 -8.79
CA VAL A 87 22.43 -5.89 -7.90
C VAL A 87 22.65 -7.29 -8.45
N ALA A 88 21.58 -7.98 -8.86
CA ALA A 88 21.71 -9.33 -9.43
C ALA A 88 22.53 -9.33 -10.73
N GLU A 89 22.43 -8.28 -11.55
CA GLU A 89 23.23 -8.12 -12.75
C GLU A 89 24.70 -7.79 -12.47
N GLN A 90 25.01 -7.03 -11.41
CA GLN A 90 26.37 -6.74 -10.99
C GLN A 90 27.15 -8.00 -10.57
N LEU A 91 26.46 -9.08 -10.26
CA LEU A 91 27.06 -10.37 -9.94
C LEU A 91 27.38 -11.20 -11.19
N LYS A 92 27.18 -10.68 -12.41
CA LYS A 92 27.62 -11.30 -13.65
C LYS A 92 29.15 -11.45 -13.65
N GLY A 93 29.62 -12.68 -13.93
CA GLY A 93 31.05 -12.98 -13.97
C GLY A 93 31.70 -13.20 -12.60
N ARG A 94 30.90 -13.34 -11.53
CA ARG A 94 31.36 -13.75 -10.20
C ARG A 94 30.99 -15.20 -9.95
N ASP A 95 31.91 -15.97 -9.42
CA ASP A 95 31.70 -17.37 -9.08
C ASP A 95 31.12 -17.47 -7.64
N VAL A 96 29.81 -17.45 -7.53
CA VAL A 96 29.11 -17.60 -6.22
C VAL A 96 28.60 -19.02 -5.99
N VAL A 97 28.70 -19.90 -6.99
CA VAL A 97 28.34 -21.33 -6.91
C VAL A 97 29.41 -22.19 -7.55
N ASN A 98 29.60 -23.42 -7.05
CA ASN A 98 30.53 -24.38 -7.62
C ASN A 98 29.94 -25.05 -8.88
N ARG A 99 30.78 -25.80 -9.60
CA ARG A 99 30.39 -26.49 -10.86
C ARG A 99 29.31 -27.56 -10.65
N GLU A 100 29.27 -28.21 -9.52
CA GLU A 100 28.27 -29.24 -9.20
C GLU A 100 26.90 -28.61 -8.97
N GLN A 101 26.85 -27.50 -8.20
CA GLN A 101 25.62 -26.73 -8.02
C GLN A 101 25.10 -26.19 -9.36
N GLN A 102 25.99 -25.73 -10.25
CA GLN A 102 25.57 -25.27 -11.60
C GLN A 102 24.94 -26.37 -12.43
N LYS A 103 25.45 -27.59 -12.39
CA LYS A 103 24.85 -28.75 -13.07
C LYS A 103 23.45 -29.06 -12.53
N LEU A 104 23.30 -29.08 -11.22
CA LEU A 104 22.01 -29.31 -10.57
C LEU A 104 21.01 -28.19 -10.89
N LEU A 105 21.46 -26.92 -10.88
CA LEU A 105 20.64 -25.80 -11.29
C LEU A 105 20.17 -25.92 -12.74
N ALA A 106 21.03 -26.34 -13.66
CA ALA A 106 20.66 -26.55 -15.06
C ALA A 106 19.52 -27.57 -15.19
N VAL A 107 19.65 -28.73 -14.52
CA VAL A 107 18.62 -29.77 -14.53
C VAL A 107 17.30 -29.28 -13.94
N GLU A 108 17.35 -28.58 -12.82
CA GLU A 108 16.14 -28.04 -12.17
C GLU A 108 15.48 -26.96 -13.00
N LEU A 109 16.25 -26.07 -13.64
CA LEU A 109 15.71 -24.96 -14.42
C LEU A 109 15.14 -25.41 -15.78
N ASP A 110 15.64 -26.52 -16.35
CA ASP A 110 15.13 -27.03 -17.62
C ASP A 110 13.72 -27.64 -17.52
N GLN A 111 13.21 -27.84 -16.29
CA GLN A 111 11.83 -28.30 -16.06
C GLN A 111 10.78 -27.20 -16.28
N PHE A 112 11.19 -25.94 -16.43
CA PHE A 112 10.28 -24.78 -16.52
C PHE A 112 10.41 -24.06 -17.86
N ASP A 113 9.29 -23.48 -18.28
CA ASP A 113 9.27 -22.55 -19.41
C ASP A 113 9.72 -21.15 -18.97
N TRP A 114 10.73 -20.64 -19.64
CA TRP A 114 11.33 -19.32 -19.41
C TRP A 114 11.17 -18.38 -20.60
N SER A 115 10.36 -18.74 -21.59
CA SER A 115 10.26 -17.99 -22.87
C SER A 115 9.64 -16.62 -22.72
N GLU A 116 8.84 -16.38 -21.67
CA GLU A 116 7.97 -15.22 -21.53
C GLU A 116 8.43 -14.22 -20.48
N GLY A 117 8.05 -12.97 -20.66
CA GLY A 117 8.23 -11.90 -19.70
C GLY A 117 9.67 -11.69 -19.25
N VAL A 118 9.90 -11.75 -17.95
CA VAL A 118 11.24 -11.67 -17.34
C VAL A 118 11.97 -13.01 -17.32
N GLY A 119 11.31 -14.10 -17.73
CA GLY A 119 11.81 -15.47 -17.66
C GLY A 119 13.22 -15.67 -18.21
N PRO A 120 13.53 -15.28 -19.48
CA PRO A 120 14.87 -15.50 -20.06
C PRO A 120 15.97 -14.83 -19.23
N LYS A 121 15.73 -13.62 -18.76
CA LYS A 121 16.66 -12.86 -17.91
C LYS A 121 16.84 -13.52 -16.54
N LEU A 122 15.74 -13.95 -15.94
CA LEU A 122 15.76 -14.63 -14.63
C LEU A 122 16.49 -15.96 -14.70
N LYS A 123 16.26 -16.79 -15.74
CA LYS A 123 17.01 -18.06 -15.97
C LYS A 123 18.52 -17.83 -15.99
N GLN A 124 18.98 -16.80 -16.72
CA GLN A 124 20.41 -16.46 -16.80
C GLN A 124 21.02 -16.11 -15.42
N ILE A 125 20.26 -15.44 -14.57
CA ILE A 125 20.70 -15.04 -13.23
C ILE A 125 20.69 -16.27 -12.30
N LEU A 126 19.64 -17.09 -12.35
CA LEU A 126 19.50 -18.32 -11.56
C LEU A 126 20.63 -19.31 -11.87
N MET A 127 21.02 -19.49 -13.13
CA MET A 127 22.13 -20.35 -13.55
C MET A 127 23.47 -19.97 -12.90
N ARG A 128 23.59 -18.78 -12.34
CA ARG A 128 24.77 -18.30 -11.60
C ARG A 128 24.63 -18.44 -10.09
N GLY A 129 23.58 -19.12 -9.61
CA GLY A 129 23.29 -19.26 -8.19
C GLY A 129 22.76 -18.01 -7.51
N VAL A 130 22.24 -17.06 -8.28
CA VAL A 130 21.65 -15.83 -7.78
C VAL A 130 20.15 -15.82 -8.07
N GLY A 131 19.32 -15.62 -7.05
CA GLY A 131 17.88 -15.43 -7.18
C GLY A 131 17.50 -13.96 -7.07
N VAL A 132 16.39 -13.60 -7.68
CA VAL A 132 15.72 -12.29 -7.47
C VAL A 132 14.33 -12.57 -6.92
N HIS A 133 13.96 -11.88 -5.82
CA HIS A 133 12.68 -12.10 -5.17
C HIS A 133 12.05 -10.80 -4.72
N HIS A 134 11.02 -10.36 -5.43
CA HIS A 134 10.22 -9.18 -5.07
C HIS A 134 8.83 -9.25 -5.70
N ALA A 135 7.95 -8.37 -5.25
CA ALA A 135 6.57 -8.33 -5.69
C ALA A 135 6.36 -8.00 -7.18
N GLY A 136 7.39 -7.57 -7.90
CA GLY A 136 7.35 -7.32 -9.35
C GLY A 136 7.51 -8.59 -10.19
N LEU A 137 7.91 -9.71 -9.60
CA LEU A 137 7.98 -11.01 -10.26
C LEU A 137 6.62 -11.73 -10.21
N LEU A 138 6.32 -12.51 -11.25
CA LEU A 138 5.18 -13.42 -11.24
C LEU A 138 5.27 -14.39 -10.06
N PRO A 139 4.13 -14.79 -9.46
CA PRO A 139 4.15 -15.76 -8.36
C PRO A 139 4.82 -17.08 -8.73
N LYS A 140 4.62 -17.58 -9.96
CA LYS A 140 5.30 -18.80 -10.46
C LYS A 140 6.82 -18.71 -10.33
N TYR A 141 7.43 -17.59 -10.72
CA TYR A 141 8.89 -17.39 -10.63
C TYR A 141 9.37 -17.24 -9.19
N ARG A 142 8.58 -16.57 -8.33
CA ARG A 142 8.93 -16.46 -6.90
C ARG A 142 8.97 -17.82 -6.23
N ARG A 143 7.98 -18.70 -6.49
CA ARG A 143 7.97 -20.10 -5.98
C ARG A 143 9.20 -20.90 -6.42
N ILE A 144 9.65 -20.71 -7.67
CA ILE A 144 10.86 -21.37 -8.18
C ILE A 144 12.10 -20.87 -7.40
N VAL A 145 12.26 -19.54 -7.26
CA VAL A 145 13.39 -18.96 -6.50
C VAL A 145 13.39 -19.46 -5.05
N GLU A 146 12.24 -19.50 -4.40
CA GLU A 146 12.06 -19.99 -3.03
C GLU A 146 12.47 -21.46 -2.91
N ARG A 147 12.00 -22.33 -3.83
CA ARG A 147 12.33 -23.74 -3.87
C ARG A 147 13.84 -23.96 -4.05
N LEU A 148 14.45 -23.30 -5.03
CA LEU A 148 15.88 -23.45 -5.30
C LEU A 148 16.74 -22.92 -4.14
N PHE A 149 16.32 -21.86 -3.47
CA PHE A 149 17.02 -21.34 -2.28
C PHE A 149 16.90 -22.29 -1.09
N GLN A 150 15.72 -22.88 -0.85
CA GLN A 150 15.52 -23.90 0.19
C GLN A 150 16.33 -25.17 -0.06
N GLN A 151 16.47 -25.56 -1.32
CA GLN A 151 17.33 -26.69 -1.74
C GLN A 151 18.84 -26.38 -1.68
N LYS A 152 19.21 -25.14 -1.26
CA LYS A 152 20.61 -24.68 -1.19
C LYS A 152 21.32 -24.62 -2.55
N LEU A 153 20.56 -24.59 -3.64
CA LEU A 153 21.10 -24.46 -4.99
C LEU A 153 21.46 -23.01 -5.33
N LEU A 154 20.79 -22.03 -4.68
CA LEU A 154 21.14 -20.61 -4.79
C LEU A 154 22.01 -20.19 -3.60
N SER A 155 23.15 -19.56 -3.88
CA SER A 155 24.03 -18.98 -2.86
C SER A 155 23.58 -17.59 -2.42
N VAL A 156 22.90 -16.84 -3.30
CA VAL A 156 22.44 -15.46 -3.05
C VAL A 156 20.99 -15.31 -3.51
N ALA A 157 20.16 -14.67 -2.71
CA ALA A 157 18.84 -14.19 -3.14
C ALA A 157 18.73 -12.70 -2.86
N VAL A 158 18.60 -11.90 -3.93
CA VAL A 158 18.42 -10.46 -3.88
C VAL A 158 16.93 -10.16 -3.76
N CYS A 159 16.52 -9.48 -2.70
CA CYS A 159 15.11 -9.33 -2.35
C CYS A 159 14.75 -7.93 -1.82
N THR A 160 13.45 -7.67 -1.77
CA THR A 160 12.92 -6.51 -1.05
C THR A 160 12.44 -6.90 0.35
N GLU A 161 12.18 -5.90 1.18
CA GLU A 161 11.68 -6.03 2.56
C GLU A 161 10.44 -6.95 2.68
N THR A 162 9.64 -7.09 1.61
CA THR A 162 8.46 -7.98 1.61
C THR A 162 8.81 -9.45 1.91
N LEU A 163 10.03 -9.88 1.64
CA LEU A 163 10.51 -11.21 1.99
C LEU A 163 10.67 -11.40 3.52
N SER A 164 10.97 -10.34 4.25
CA SER A 164 11.17 -10.42 5.70
C SER A 164 9.91 -10.77 6.48
N ALA A 165 8.72 -10.44 5.96
CA ALA A 165 7.46 -10.53 6.68
C ALA A 165 6.61 -11.79 6.40
N GLY A 166 6.77 -12.46 5.25
CA GLY A 166 5.79 -13.47 4.81
C GLY A 166 6.33 -14.86 4.44
N ILE A 167 7.63 -15.05 4.27
CA ILE A 167 8.18 -16.28 3.73
C ILE A 167 9.29 -16.82 4.64
N ASN A 168 9.26 -18.13 4.88
CA ASN A 168 10.28 -18.80 5.68
C ASN A 168 11.48 -19.18 4.80
N LEU A 169 12.34 -18.21 4.49
CA LEU A 169 13.62 -18.40 3.83
C LEU A 169 14.75 -17.95 4.76
N PRO A 170 15.15 -18.78 5.73
CA PRO A 170 16.29 -18.45 6.58
C PRO A 170 17.59 -18.63 5.80
N ALA A 171 18.49 -17.67 5.94
CA ALA A 171 19.82 -17.68 5.35
C ALA A 171 20.90 -17.70 6.43
N ARG A 172 22.13 -18.12 6.09
CA ARG A 172 23.28 -17.97 7.00
C ARG A 172 23.57 -16.50 7.25
N SER A 173 23.47 -15.70 6.19
CA SER A 173 23.79 -14.27 6.26
C SER A 173 22.71 -13.38 5.64
N VAL A 174 22.64 -12.16 6.13
CA VAL A 174 21.82 -11.07 5.61
C VAL A 174 22.73 -9.90 5.26
N VAL A 175 22.52 -9.28 4.11
CA VAL A 175 23.25 -8.11 3.63
C VAL A 175 22.27 -6.97 3.37
N LEU A 176 22.49 -5.82 3.99
CA LEU A 176 21.77 -4.59 3.70
C LEU A 176 22.60 -3.72 2.75
N THR A 177 22.07 -3.46 1.58
CA THR A 177 22.72 -2.58 0.58
C THR A 177 22.62 -1.09 0.91
N SER A 178 21.70 -0.73 1.80
CA SER A 178 21.45 0.64 2.29
C SER A 178 20.75 0.57 3.64
N LEU A 179 20.87 1.61 4.45
CA LEU A 179 20.03 1.81 5.64
C LEU A 179 18.88 2.78 5.38
N LEU A 180 18.76 3.32 4.17
CA LEU A 180 17.77 4.34 3.82
C LEU A 180 16.67 3.77 2.93
N LYS A 181 15.42 4.13 3.25
CA LYS A 181 14.20 3.74 2.51
C LYS A 181 13.36 4.98 2.19
N GLY A 182 12.76 5.02 1.02
CA GLY A 182 11.86 6.08 0.59
C GLY A 182 12.13 6.60 -0.81
N PRO A 183 11.35 7.58 -1.28
CA PRO A 183 11.56 8.18 -2.59
C PRO A 183 12.87 8.98 -2.65
N PRO A 184 13.45 9.17 -3.85
CA PRO A 184 14.66 9.96 -4.04
C PRO A 184 14.55 11.34 -3.39
N GLY A 185 15.59 11.78 -2.70
CA GLY A 185 15.65 13.07 -1.99
C GLY A 185 14.88 13.13 -0.65
N LYS A 186 14.04 12.13 -0.34
CA LYS A 186 13.26 12.04 0.91
C LYS A 186 13.42 10.69 1.60
N LYS A 187 14.52 10.00 1.36
CA LYS A 187 14.83 8.73 2.03
C LYS A 187 15.05 8.96 3.54
N LYS A 188 14.59 8.02 4.36
CA LYS A 188 14.78 8.00 5.81
C LYS A 188 15.41 6.69 6.23
N VAL A 189 16.10 6.67 7.35
CA VAL A 189 16.59 5.43 7.96
C VAL A 189 15.40 4.49 8.19
N ILE A 190 15.59 3.20 7.90
CA ILE A 190 14.58 2.16 8.15
C ILE A 190 14.19 2.15 9.62
N ASP A 191 12.95 1.79 9.90
CA ASP A 191 12.50 1.67 11.28
C ASP A 191 13.10 0.43 11.96
N ALA A 192 13.24 0.48 13.29
CA ALA A 192 13.85 -0.58 14.08
C ALA A 192 13.12 -1.93 13.93
N SER A 193 11.78 -1.92 13.79
CA SER A 193 11.01 -3.16 13.62
C SER A 193 11.33 -3.84 12.29
N SER A 194 11.37 -3.07 11.20
CA SER A 194 11.80 -3.57 9.89
C SER A 194 13.24 -4.08 9.92
N ALA A 195 14.16 -3.34 10.56
CA ALA A 195 15.55 -3.76 10.69
C ALA A 195 15.67 -5.11 11.44
N HIS A 196 15.00 -5.25 12.58
CA HIS A 196 15.02 -6.48 13.37
C HIS A 196 14.37 -7.67 12.65
N GLN A 197 13.30 -7.43 11.85
CA GLN A 197 12.72 -8.48 11.00
C GLN A 197 13.71 -8.97 9.93
N ILE A 198 14.48 -8.05 9.34
CA ILE A 198 15.53 -8.36 8.37
C ILE A 198 16.68 -9.11 9.08
N PHE A 199 17.21 -8.60 10.19
CA PHE A 199 18.26 -9.24 10.98
C PHE A 199 17.84 -10.64 11.43
N GLY A 200 16.56 -10.81 11.77
CA GLY A 200 15.93 -12.06 12.16
C GLY A 200 16.03 -13.17 11.12
N ARG A 201 16.29 -12.85 9.85
CA ARG A 201 16.48 -13.84 8.78
C ARG A 201 17.88 -14.44 8.73
N ALA A 202 18.85 -13.88 9.43
CA ALA A 202 20.19 -14.43 9.53
C ALA A 202 20.25 -15.57 10.55
N GLY A 203 20.97 -16.64 10.21
CA GLY A 203 21.16 -17.83 11.04
C GLY A 203 19.99 -18.83 10.93
N ARG A 204 20.33 -20.05 10.51
CA ARG A 204 19.38 -21.17 10.35
C ARG A 204 19.44 -22.07 11.57
N PRO A 205 18.38 -22.15 12.41
CA PRO A 205 18.43 -22.83 13.72
C PRO A 205 18.85 -24.29 13.70
N GLN A 206 18.75 -24.96 12.55
CA GLN A 206 19.11 -26.39 12.41
C GLN A 206 20.50 -26.62 11.79
N PHE A 207 21.14 -25.57 11.27
CA PHE A 207 22.37 -25.68 10.47
C PHE A 207 23.50 -24.79 10.94
N ASP A 208 23.17 -23.64 11.54
CA ASP A 208 24.13 -22.60 11.87
C ASP A 208 24.21 -22.39 13.38
N THR A 209 25.43 -22.20 13.91
CA THR A 209 25.67 -21.73 15.29
C THR A 209 25.62 -20.21 15.39
N GLU A 210 26.03 -19.54 14.31
CA GLU A 210 26.05 -18.08 14.18
C GLU A 210 25.39 -17.64 12.89
N GLY A 211 24.69 -16.51 12.96
CA GLY A 211 24.14 -15.80 11.81
C GLY A 211 24.86 -14.47 11.62
N HIS A 212 25.07 -14.04 10.38
CA HIS A 212 25.81 -12.83 10.08
C HIS A 212 24.92 -11.78 9.45
N VAL A 213 25.02 -10.54 9.95
CA VAL A 213 24.31 -9.37 9.42
C VAL A 213 25.34 -8.35 8.95
N TYR A 214 25.38 -8.11 7.65
CA TYR A 214 26.28 -7.15 7.04
C TYR A 214 25.50 -5.90 6.64
N ALA A 215 26.02 -4.73 6.96
CA ALA A 215 25.54 -3.46 6.46
C ALA A 215 26.68 -2.76 5.69
N LEU A 216 26.42 -2.42 4.44
CA LEU A 216 27.42 -1.78 3.58
C LEU A 216 27.40 -0.26 3.75
N ALA A 217 28.57 0.36 3.75
CA ALA A 217 28.70 1.78 3.54
C ALA A 217 28.22 2.17 2.12
N HIS A 218 27.96 3.45 1.92
CA HIS A 218 27.57 3.92 0.58
C HIS A 218 28.70 3.70 -0.44
N GLU A 219 28.36 3.28 -1.65
CA GLU A 219 29.32 2.98 -2.74
C GLU A 219 30.35 4.10 -2.96
N ASP A 220 29.91 5.37 -2.87
CA ASP A 220 30.82 6.50 -3.03
C ASP A 220 31.83 6.57 -1.88
N ASP A 221 31.43 6.24 -0.63
CA ASP A 221 32.33 6.22 0.53
C ASP A 221 33.37 5.10 0.40
N VAL A 222 32.96 3.90 -0.04
CA VAL A 222 33.89 2.81 -0.35
C VAL A 222 34.89 3.19 -1.41
N LYS A 223 34.45 3.87 -2.49
CA LYS A 223 35.34 4.36 -3.56
C LYS A 223 36.31 5.40 -3.06
N ILE A 224 35.85 6.31 -2.20
CA ILE A 224 36.70 7.35 -1.58
C ILE A 224 37.75 6.68 -0.68
N LEU A 225 37.35 5.71 0.16
CA LEU A 225 38.27 4.99 1.04
C LEU A 225 39.36 4.25 0.22
N LYS A 226 38.96 3.45 -0.77
CA LYS A 226 39.89 2.75 -1.66
C LYS A 226 40.81 3.67 -2.47
N TRP A 227 40.30 4.85 -2.82
CA TRP A 227 41.12 5.87 -3.45
C TRP A 227 42.14 6.45 -2.48
N LYS A 228 41.74 6.73 -1.24
CA LYS A 228 42.61 7.27 -0.19
C LYS A 228 43.74 6.30 0.13
N GLU A 229 43.42 5.02 0.32
CA GLU A 229 44.43 3.96 0.53
C GLU A 229 45.46 3.94 -0.59
N LYS A 230 45.04 4.00 -1.86
CA LYS A 230 45.97 4.05 -3.01
C LYS A 230 46.77 5.34 -3.08
N TYR A 231 46.21 6.43 -2.62
CA TYR A 231 46.88 7.73 -2.58
C TYR A 231 47.95 7.76 -1.48
N ASP A 232 47.62 7.25 -0.28
CA ASP A 232 48.49 7.29 0.90
C ASP A 232 49.69 6.32 0.80
N VAL A 233 49.64 5.32 -0.10
CA VAL A 233 50.78 4.42 -0.39
C VAL A 233 51.96 5.19 -1.03
N ILE A 234 51.68 6.30 -1.72
CA ILE A 234 52.75 7.08 -2.41
C ILE A 234 53.08 8.31 -1.55
N PRO A 235 54.31 8.41 -0.99
CA PRO A 235 54.69 9.58 -0.20
C PRO A 235 54.56 10.87 -1.00
N GLU A 236 53.93 11.89 -0.43
CA GLU A 236 53.74 13.18 -1.10
C GLU A 236 55.07 13.88 -1.45
N ASP A 237 56.10 13.65 -0.64
CA ASP A 237 57.46 14.23 -0.82
C ASP A 237 58.37 13.41 -1.75
N THR A 238 57.84 12.44 -2.45
CA THR A 238 58.63 11.57 -3.35
C THR A 238 59.36 12.37 -4.40
N LYS A 239 60.68 12.09 -4.55
CA LYS A 239 61.54 12.71 -5.58
C LYS A 239 61.49 11.99 -6.93
N ASP A 240 60.90 10.77 -6.96
CA ASP A 240 60.76 9.96 -8.17
C ASP A 240 59.76 10.59 -9.15
N PRO A 241 60.18 10.94 -10.38
CA PRO A 241 59.32 11.53 -11.41
C PRO A 241 58.14 10.66 -11.80
N ASN A 242 58.28 9.31 -11.76
CA ASN A 242 57.22 8.35 -12.09
C ASN A 242 56.16 8.30 -11.01
N LEU A 243 56.57 8.26 -9.74
CA LEU A 243 55.66 8.29 -8.59
C LEU A 243 54.92 9.64 -8.54
N ARG A 244 55.58 10.77 -8.80
CA ARG A 244 54.91 12.09 -8.90
C ARG A 244 53.88 12.14 -10.02
N LYS A 245 54.14 11.50 -11.15
CA LYS A 245 53.21 11.39 -12.28
C LYS A 245 52.02 10.50 -11.94
N ALA A 246 52.27 9.41 -11.22
CA ALA A 246 51.22 8.53 -10.69
C ALA A 246 50.34 9.26 -9.67
N LEU A 247 50.93 9.99 -8.72
CA LEU A 247 50.23 10.78 -7.70
C LEU A 247 49.32 11.85 -8.31
N LYS A 248 49.82 12.58 -9.35
CA LYS A 248 48.98 13.53 -10.10
C LYS A 248 47.81 12.86 -10.82
N ARG A 249 47.98 11.64 -11.36
CA ARG A 249 46.92 10.86 -12.01
C ARG A 249 45.88 10.39 -11.02
N ILE A 250 46.30 9.89 -9.87
CA ILE A 250 45.42 9.45 -8.78
C ILE A 250 44.61 10.63 -8.24
N ARG A 251 45.26 11.77 -7.97
CA ARG A 251 44.61 13.01 -7.49
C ARG A 251 43.54 13.53 -8.45
N LYS A 252 43.81 13.47 -9.79
CA LYS A 252 42.84 13.88 -10.81
C LYS A 252 41.58 12.99 -10.84
N LYS A 253 41.66 11.76 -10.37
CA LYS A 253 40.56 10.78 -10.34
C LYS A 253 39.91 10.62 -8.95
N MET A 254 40.07 11.62 -8.08
CA MET A 254 39.50 11.59 -6.75
C MET A 254 37.96 11.49 -6.82
N PRO A 255 37.37 10.41 -6.31
CA PRO A 255 35.92 10.30 -6.23
C PRO A 255 35.38 11.27 -5.17
N THR A 256 34.15 11.73 -5.37
CA THR A 256 33.47 12.63 -4.45
C THR A 256 32.05 12.15 -4.21
N ARG A 257 31.48 12.44 -3.07
CA ARG A 257 30.06 12.17 -2.79
C ARG A 257 29.17 12.94 -3.76
N ARG A 258 28.18 12.25 -4.33
CA ARG A 258 27.19 12.85 -5.22
C ARG A 258 26.22 13.74 -4.42
N LYS A 259 25.96 14.96 -4.88
CA LYS A 259 25.07 15.93 -4.20
C LYS A 259 23.60 15.50 -4.17
N THR A 260 23.20 14.62 -5.08
CA THR A 260 21.82 14.14 -5.22
C THR A 260 21.51 12.92 -4.35
N GLU A 261 22.53 12.29 -3.74
CA GLU A 261 22.38 11.10 -2.92
C GLU A 261 22.34 11.43 -1.42
N GLN A 262 21.66 10.58 -0.67
CA GLN A 262 21.63 10.62 0.78
C GLN A 262 22.52 9.50 1.33
N TYR A 263 23.32 9.82 2.33
CA TYR A 263 24.32 8.93 2.90
C TYR A 263 23.90 8.45 4.28
N TRP A 264 24.44 7.31 4.70
CA TRP A 264 24.28 6.70 6.01
C TRP A 264 25.64 6.30 6.55
N ASN A 265 25.71 6.00 7.86
CA ASN A 265 26.96 5.69 8.54
C ASN A 265 26.80 4.53 9.53
N GLU A 266 27.93 4.07 10.08
CA GLU A 266 27.98 3.00 11.07
C GLU A 266 27.19 3.34 12.33
N GLU A 267 27.23 4.59 12.80
CA GLU A 267 26.50 5.00 14.01
C GLU A 267 24.99 4.75 13.88
N GLN A 268 24.42 4.99 12.70
CA GLN A 268 23.01 4.69 12.41
C GLN A 268 22.75 3.18 12.42
N PHE A 269 23.69 2.36 11.95
CA PHE A 269 23.57 0.92 12.03
C PHE A 269 23.62 0.43 13.48
N GLN A 270 24.53 0.93 14.29
CA GLN A 270 24.60 0.61 15.72
C GLN A 270 23.33 1.03 16.47
N LYS A 271 22.74 2.19 16.13
CA LYS A 271 21.45 2.60 16.68
C LYS A 271 20.30 1.66 16.31
N LEU A 272 20.30 1.10 15.10
CA LEU A 272 19.30 0.09 14.69
C LEU A 272 19.48 -1.23 15.45
N ILE A 273 20.72 -1.66 15.68
CA ILE A 273 21.03 -2.88 16.46
C ILE A 273 20.55 -2.73 17.91
N ALA A 274 20.84 -1.59 18.53
CA ALA A 274 20.50 -1.31 19.92
C ALA A 274 19.04 -0.91 20.15
N ALA A 275 18.31 -0.59 19.08
CA ALA A 275 16.95 -0.12 19.19
C ALA A 275 16.01 -1.19 19.79
N PRO A 276 15.11 -0.82 20.72
CA PRO A 276 14.13 -1.77 21.25
C PRO A 276 13.13 -2.19 20.14
N PRO A 277 12.53 -3.38 20.26
CA PRO A 277 11.47 -3.82 19.36
C PRO A 277 10.31 -2.84 19.32
N GLY A 278 9.63 -2.76 18.18
CA GLY A 278 8.48 -1.88 18.01
C GLY A 278 7.32 -2.22 18.94
N LYS A 279 6.60 -1.19 19.42
CA LYS A 279 5.42 -1.36 20.26
C LYS A 279 4.19 -1.70 19.42
N LEU A 280 3.39 -2.66 19.87
CA LEU A 280 2.06 -2.89 19.36
C LEU A 280 1.14 -1.75 19.79
N ALA A 281 0.41 -1.19 18.85
CA ALA A 281 -0.66 -0.23 19.10
C ALA A 281 -1.70 -0.32 17.98
N SER A 282 -2.96 -0.06 18.30
CA SER A 282 -4.00 0.10 17.31
C SER A 282 -3.79 1.39 16.51
N ARG A 283 -4.06 1.36 15.21
CA ARG A 283 -3.86 2.51 14.32
C ARG A 283 -5.11 2.80 13.49
N GLY A 284 -5.26 4.05 13.06
CA GLY A 284 -6.34 4.50 12.19
C GLY A 284 -7.72 4.57 12.87
N THR A 285 -8.74 4.86 12.10
CA THR A 285 -10.16 4.85 12.49
C THR A 285 -10.73 3.43 12.55
N LEU A 286 -11.99 3.27 12.91
CA LEU A 286 -12.68 2.00 12.73
C LEU A 286 -12.84 1.73 11.22
N PRO A 287 -12.68 0.47 10.76
CA PRO A 287 -13.03 0.13 9.38
C PRO A 287 -14.53 0.33 9.12
N TRP A 288 -14.89 0.94 8.01
CA TRP A 288 -16.29 1.20 7.61
C TRP A 288 -17.15 -0.07 7.62
N ARG A 289 -16.62 -1.17 7.10
CA ARG A 289 -17.32 -2.46 7.09
C ARG A 289 -17.57 -3.01 8.50
N LEU A 290 -16.62 -2.83 9.43
CA LEU A 290 -16.80 -3.22 10.82
C LEU A 290 -17.88 -2.36 11.48
N LEU A 291 -17.88 -1.05 11.23
CA LEU A 291 -18.90 -0.14 11.72
C LEU A 291 -20.30 -0.55 11.22
N ALA A 292 -20.43 -0.79 9.91
CA ALA A 292 -21.69 -1.25 9.30
C ALA A 292 -22.16 -2.58 9.91
N TYR A 293 -21.26 -3.54 10.09
CA TYR A 293 -21.58 -4.83 10.71
C TYR A 293 -22.05 -4.69 12.17
N LEU A 294 -21.38 -3.86 12.97
CA LEU A 294 -21.76 -3.64 14.36
C LEU A 294 -23.11 -2.94 14.48
N LEU A 295 -23.41 -1.99 13.60
CA LEU A 295 -24.73 -1.33 13.54
C LEU A 295 -25.83 -2.28 13.08
N HIS A 296 -25.53 -3.19 12.17
CA HIS A 296 -26.47 -4.24 11.76
C HIS A 296 -26.85 -5.15 12.94
N LEU A 297 -25.90 -5.44 13.84
CA LEU A 297 -26.16 -6.24 15.04
C LEU A 297 -26.92 -5.46 16.13
N SER A 298 -26.69 -4.16 16.25
CA SER A 298 -27.33 -3.33 17.27
C SER A 298 -27.23 -1.84 16.91
N PRO A 299 -28.34 -1.09 16.99
CA PRO A 299 -28.36 0.36 16.74
C PRO A 299 -27.72 1.18 17.88
N ASP A 300 -27.39 0.58 19.00
CA ASP A 300 -26.83 1.25 20.18
C ASP A 300 -25.38 1.70 19.95
N VAL A 301 -25.18 3.02 19.86
CA VAL A 301 -23.87 3.65 19.64
C VAL A 301 -22.94 3.47 20.84
N SER A 302 -23.45 3.22 22.05
CA SER A 302 -22.61 2.98 23.23
C SER A 302 -21.70 1.77 23.05
N ARG A 303 -22.16 0.75 22.32
CA ARG A 303 -21.36 -0.42 21.95
C ARG A 303 -20.19 -0.07 21.02
N LEU A 304 -20.42 0.82 20.07
CA LEU A 304 -19.37 1.31 19.17
C LEU A 304 -18.31 2.12 19.93
N ARG A 305 -18.75 2.99 20.85
CA ARG A 305 -17.85 3.72 21.74
C ARG A 305 -17.01 2.76 22.58
N THR A 306 -17.62 1.72 23.13
CA THR A 306 -16.92 0.66 23.85
C THR A 306 -15.85 -0.04 22.96
N VAL A 307 -16.12 -0.26 21.67
CA VAL A 307 -15.12 -0.83 20.75
C VAL A 307 -13.96 0.14 20.53
N VAL A 308 -14.21 1.44 20.46
CA VAL A 308 -13.16 2.47 20.39
C VAL A 308 -12.32 2.47 21.66
N ASP A 309 -12.96 2.50 22.85
CA ASP A 309 -12.29 2.49 24.16
C ASP A 309 -11.43 1.24 24.38
N LYS A 310 -11.86 0.12 23.81
CA LYS A 310 -11.14 -1.17 23.87
C LYS A 310 -9.94 -1.26 22.94
N ARG A 311 -9.57 -0.20 22.23
CA ARG A 311 -8.39 -0.20 21.36
C ARG A 311 -7.12 0.08 22.18
N LEU A 312 -6.03 -0.57 21.78
CA LEU A 312 -4.71 -0.34 22.38
C LEU A 312 -4.11 0.96 21.80
N MET A 313 -4.49 2.09 22.39
CA MET A 313 -4.13 3.44 21.97
C MET A 313 -3.83 4.34 23.17
N GLU A 314 -3.06 5.39 22.93
CA GLU A 314 -2.86 6.46 23.92
C GLU A 314 -4.16 7.27 24.12
N PRO A 315 -4.41 7.85 25.33
CA PRO A 315 -5.65 8.58 25.63
C PRO A 315 -6.05 9.65 24.59
N LYS A 316 -5.09 10.45 24.12
CA LYS A 316 -5.32 11.46 23.07
C LYS A 316 -5.77 10.85 21.74
N GLN A 317 -5.31 9.65 21.43
CA GLN A 317 -5.71 8.92 20.23
C GLN A 317 -7.10 8.29 20.38
N LEU A 318 -7.50 7.88 21.59
CA LEU A 318 -8.87 7.42 21.89
C LEU A 318 -9.88 8.55 21.73
N GLU A 319 -9.60 9.74 22.25
CA GLU A 319 -10.43 10.93 22.04
C GLU A 319 -10.59 11.27 20.55
N ALA A 320 -9.49 11.24 19.79
CA ALA A 320 -9.54 11.39 18.34
C ALA A 320 -10.35 10.28 17.66
N GLY A 321 -10.29 9.06 18.21
CA GLY A 321 -11.08 7.92 17.75
C GLY A 321 -12.59 8.10 17.94
N HIS A 322 -13.01 8.68 19.06
CA HIS A 322 -14.43 9.01 19.32
C HIS A 322 -14.92 10.11 18.39
N ARG A 323 -14.13 11.17 18.17
CA ARG A 323 -14.48 12.21 17.19
C ARG A 323 -14.63 11.62 15.78
N ALA A 324 -13.68 10.79 15.36
CA ALA A 324 -13.76 10.11 14.06
C ALA A 324 -14.98 9.19 13.96
N LEU A 325 -15.40 8.51 15.05
CA LEU A 325 -16.63 7.72 15.07
C LEU A 325 -17.87 8.60 14.82
N ASN A 326 -17.95 9.77 15.47
CA ASN A 326 -19.07 10.69 15.25
C ASN A 326 -19.09 11.21 13.80
N GLU A 327 -17.94 11.57 13.22
CA GLU A 327 -17.82 11.95 11.79
C GLU A 327 -18.27 10.80 10.86
N MET A 328 -17.92 9.56 11.19
CA MET A 328 -18.35 8.38 10.41
C MET A 328 -19.86 8.16 10.51
N LEU A 329 -20.47 8.32 11.69
CA LEU A 329 -21.91 8.20 11.87
C LEU A 329 -22.68 9.28 11.09
N LEU A 330 -22.20 10.52 11.10
CA LEU A 330 -22.75 11.58 10.28
C LEU A 330 -22.64 11.27 8.78
N SER A 331 -21.52 10.71 8.33
CA SER A 331 -21.36 10.29 6.93
C SER A 331 -22.32 9.15 6.54
N LEU A 332 -22.58 8.20 7.45
CA LEU A 332 -23.59 7.16 7.22
C LEU A 332 -25.01 7.73 7.15
N TRP A 333 -25.32 8.70 7.99
CA TRP A 333 -26.60 9.39 7.94
C TRP A 333 -26.78 10.18 6.63
N ALA A 334 -25.78 10.96 6.24
CA ALA A 334 -25.77 11.71 4.99
C ALA A 334 -25.95 10.80 3.76
N GLY A 335 -25.29 9.65 3.74
CA GLY A 335 -25.46 8.65 2.70
C GLY A 335 -26.77 7.86 2.76
N GLY A 336 -27.63 8.11 3.74
CA GLY A 336 -28.89 7.39 3.91
C GLY A 336 -28.75 5.94 4.38
N PHE A 337 -27.58 5.57 4.93
CA PHE A 337 -27.31 4.23 5.46
C PHE A 337 -27.81 4.02 6.89
N ALA A 338 -27.94 5.10 7.68
CA ALA A 338 -28.42 5.04 9.04
C ALA A 338 -29.30 6.27 9.38
N LYS A 339 -30.24 6.07 10.33
CA LYS A 339 -30.98 7.16 11.00
C LYS A 339 -30.36 7.39 12.36
N LEU A 340 -30.05 8.64 12.70
CA LEU A 340 -29.42 8.99 13.97
C LEU A 340 -30.44 9.56 14.96
N ASP A 341 -30.31 9.16 16.24
CA ASP A 341 -31.07 9.72 17.35
C ASP A 341 -30.10 10.11 18.49
N PRO A 342 -30.13 11.38 18.97
CA PRO A 342 -30.90 12.50 18.43
C PRO A 342 -30.54 12.83 16.98
N PRO A 343 -31.46 13.42 16.20
CA PRO A 343 -31.19 13.77 14.82
C PRO A 343 -30.07 14.83 14.74
N PRO A 344 -29.26 14.84 13.65
CA PRO A 344 -28.21 15.84 13.48
C PRO A 344 -28.70 17.27 13.59
N PRO A 345 -27.87 18.24 14.03
CA PRO A 345 -28.26 19.65 14.17
C PRO A 345 -28.87 20.20 12.88
N ALA A 346 -29.78 21.18 13.03
CA ALA A 346 -30.52 21.78 11.90
C ALA A 346 -29.60 22.35 10.81
N GLU A 347 -28.45 22.91 11.20
CA GLU A 347 -27.43 23.43 10.31
C GLU A 347 -26.84 22.34 9.39
N VAL A 348 -26.60 21.15 9.94
CA VAL A 348 -26.11 20.00 9.17
C VAL A 348 -27.19 19.46 8.23
N ARG A 349 -28.45 19.48 8.66
CA ARG A 349 -29.60 19.03 7.86
C ARG A 349 -29.91 19.97 6.69
N ALA A 350 -29.82 21.27 6.90
CA ALA A 350 -30.06 22.27 5.85
C ALA A 350 -29.04 22.15 4.70
N ILE A 351 -27.77 21.89 5.04
CA ILE A 351 -26.70 21.68 4.04
C ILE A 351 -26.96 20.41 3.21
N GLU A 352 -27.49 19.36 3.82
CA GLU A 352 -27.82 18.12 3.12
C GLU A 352 -29.04 18.27 2.20
N GLU A 353 -30.06 19.04 2.60
CA GLU A 353 -31.22 19.33 1.77
C GLU A 353 -30.83 20.15 0.55
N GLU A 354 -29.99 21.17 0.73
CA GLU A 354 -29.45 21.99 -0.37
C GLU A 354 -28.63 21.16 -1.37
N ASN A 355 -27.82 20.20 -0.87
CA ASN A 355 -27.06 19.26 -1.73
C ASN A 355 -27.96 18.26 -2.49
N LYS A 356 -29.12 17.86 -1.91
CA LYS A 356 -30.09 16.96 -2.56
C LYS A 356 -30.92 17.67 -3.63
N ASP A 357 -31.29 18.91 -3.39
CA ASP A 357 -32.04 19.74 -4.37
C ASP A 357 -31.20 20.02 -5.61
N HIS A 358 -29.90 20.21 -5.47
CA HIS A 358 -28.97 20.30 -6.61
C HIS A 358 -28.75 18.97 -7.36
N ALA A 359 -28.98 17.83 -6.73
CA ALA A 359 -28.92 16.52 -7.38
C ALA A 359 -30.22 16.12 -8.11
N GLY A 360 -31.35 16.67 -7.68
CA GLY A 360 -32.70 16.34 -8.21
C GLY A 360 -33.19 17.19 -9.40
N ASN A 361 -32.58 18.32 -9.66
CA ASN A 361 -33.12 19.32 -10.62
C ASN A 361 -32.44 19.31 -12.00
N ALA A 362 -31.85 18.20 -12.43
CA ALA A 362 -31.26 18.08 -13.78
C ALA A 362 -32.30 17.96 -14.93
N ASN A 363 -33.60 18.12 -14.68
CA ASN A 363 -34.68 17.89 -15.67
C ASN A 363 -35.56 19.10 -15.97
N ASP A 364 -35.17 20.32 -15.64
CA ASP A 364 -35.99 21.46 -16.12
C ASP A 364 -35.13 22.61 -16.66
N ASP A 365 -35.31 22.87 -17.93
CA ASP A 365 -34.58 23.83 -18.75
C ASP A 365 -35.12 25.25 -18.55
N THR A 366 -34.27 26.19 -18.55
CA THR A 366 -34.34 27.59 -18.99
C THR A 366 -33.94 28.67 -17.98
N LYS A 367 -32.84 29.35 -18.39
CA LYS A 367 -32.46 30.74 -18.03
C LYS A 367 -32.09 31.05 -16.58
N ARG A 368 -30.79 31.03 -16.28
CA ARG A 368 -30.23 32.02 -15.34
C ARG A 368 -28.79 32.44 -15.70
N THR A 369 -28.62 33.74 -15.71
CA THR A 369 -27.39 34.51 -15.84
C THR A 369 -26.41 34.20 -14.70
N SER A 370 -25.14 34.04 -15.04
CA SER A 370 -24.02 33.76 -14.11
C SER A 370 -23.88 34.81 -13.02
N PRO A 371 -23.76 34.42 -11.76
CA PRO A 371 -23.02 35.19 -10.77
C PRO A 371 -21.72 34.50 -10.42
N THR A 372 -20.66 35.26 -10.35
CA THR A 372 -19.38 34.94 -9.76
C THR A 372 -19.59 34.49 -8.30
N VAL A 373 -19.43 33.22 -7.98
CA VAL A 373 -19.61 32.68 -6.63
C VAL A 373 -18.26 32.42 -5.99
N THR A 374 -17.95 33.23 -5.00
CA THR A 374 -17.01 32.92 -3.92
C THR A 374 -17.47 31.62 -3.24
N PRO A 375 -16.57 30.67 -2.86
CA PRO A 375 -16.99 29.42 -2.25
C PRO A 375 -17.75 29.67 -0.95
N ALA A 376 -18.99 29.20 -0.89
CA ALA A 376 -19.88 29.39 0.24
C ALA A 376 -19.34 28.77 1.51
N ALA A 377 -19.19 29.57 2.55
CA ALA A 377 -18.82 29.16 3.91
C ALA A 377 -20.02 28.48 4.60
N GLY A 378 -20.41 27.30 4.15
CA GLY A 378 -21.60 26.61 4.67
C GLY A 378 -21.70 25.13 4.38
N THR A 379 -20.71 24.52 3.75
CA THR A 379 -20.73 23.08 3.48
C THR A 379 -20.36 22.26 4.72
N LEU A 380 -20.86 21.03 4.84
CA LEU A 380 -20.45 20.06 5.87
C LEU A 380 -18.91 20.00 5.97
N GLY A 381 -18.20 20.14 4.83
CA GLY A 381 -16.76 20.28 4.78
C GLY A 381 -16.22 21.54 5.44
N ALA A 382 -16.95 22.65 5.41
CA ALA A 382 -16.55 23.90 6.09
C ALA A 382 -16.71 23.79 7.60
N LEU A 383 -17.78 23.15 8.10
CA LEU A 383 -17.96 22.84 9.53
C LEU A 383 -16.90 21.86 10.05
N ILE A 384 -16.60 20.82 9.28
CA ILE A 384 -15.51 19.87 9.59
C ILE A 384 -14.14 20.57 9.53
N ASN A 385 -13.94 21.53 8.63
CA ASN A 385 -12.70 22.30 8.53
C ASN A 385 -12.61 23.41 9.59
N ALA A 386 -13.71 24.07 9.95
CA ALA A 386 -13.77 25.04 11.05
C ALA A 386 -13.39 24.40 12.39
N ALA A 387 -13.93 23.23 12.71
CA ALA A 387 -13.53 22.42 13.85
C ALA A 387 -12.03 22.00 13.85
N ARG A 388 -11.36 22.09 12.69
CA ARG A 388 -9.92 21.80 12.53
C ARG A 388 -9.02 23.02 12.66
N GLU A 389 -9.46 24.18 12.21
CA GLU A 389 -8.67 25.41 12.35
C GLU A 389 -8.55 25.81 13.82
N GLU A 390 -9.57 25.60 14.62
CA GLU A 390 -9.52 25.74 16.07
C GLU A 390 -8.48 24.81 16.73
N GLN A 391 -8.24 23.61 16.14
CA GLN A 391 -7.20 22.68 16.63
C GLN A 391 -5.77 23.06 16.22
N LYS A 392 -5.56 23.78 15.11
CA LYS A 392 -4.22 24.26 14.69
C LYS A 392 -3.74 25.44 15.55
N THR A 393 -4.64 26.25 16.07
CA THR A 393 -4.32 27.38 16.95
C THR A 393 -3.97 26.95 18.37
N ALA A 394 -4.42 25.79 18.84
CA ALA A 394 -4.12 25.25 20.18
C ALA A 394 -2.71 24.61 20.31
N GLY A 395 -1.97 24.40 19.22
CA GLY A 395 -0.67 23.72 19.18
C GLY A 395 0.57 24.61 18.95
N GLY A 396 0.42 25.93 18.83
CA GLY A 396 1.49 26.87 18.48
C GLY A 396 2.25 27.41 19.69
N LYS A 397 3.56 27.26 19.71
CA LYS A 397 4.50 27.77 20.71
C LYS A 397 4.37 29.28 20.92
N LYS A 398 4.26 29.67 22.20
CA LYS A 398 4.34 31.05 22.71
C LYS A 398 5.57 31.80 22.19
N LYS A 399 5.34 32.94 21.54
CA LYS A 399 6.24 34.09 21.57
C LYS A 399 5.47 35.28 22.14
N SER A 400 6.04 35.84 23.16
CA SER A 400 5.54 36.96 23.96
C SER A 400 5.48 38.28 23.19
N THR A 401 4.34 38.99 23.25
CA THR A 401 4.27 40.47 23.36
C THR A 401 2.91 40.87 23.94
N GLU A 402 2.92 41.86 24.76
CA GLU A 402 1.92 42.34 25.71
C GLU A 402 0.70 43.08 25.07
N PRO A 403 -0.28 43.60 25.87
CA PRO A 403 -1.68 43.33 25.68
C PRO A 403 -2.47 44.53 25.10
N VAL A 404 -3.55 44.24 24.39
CA VAL A 404 -4.61 45.21 24.14
C VAL A 404 -5.95 44.63 24.58
N SER A 405 -6.68 45.43 25.31
CA SER A 405 -7.88 45.25 26.11
C SER A 405 -9.11 44.65 25.48
N ASN A 406 -9.75 43.78 26.24
CA ASN A 406 -11.17 43.55 26.58
C ASN A 406 -12.29 43.88 25.57
N GLY A 407 -12.89 42.81 25.07
CA GLY A 407 -14.31 42.68 24.79
C GLY A 407 -14.75 41.24 25.19
N PRO A 408 -15.99 41.02 25.68
CA PRO A 408 -16.38 39.71 26.21
C PRO A 408 -16.51 38.71 25.09
N SER A 409 -15.62 37.73 25.06
CA SER A 409 -15.75 36.53 24.24
C SER A 409 -16.85 35.66 24.83
N ALA A 410 -17.97 35.58 24.16
CA ALA A 410 -18.99 34.57 24.41
C ALA A 410 -18.39 33.20 24.09
N ASP A 411 -18.10 32.46 25.16
CA ASP A 411 -17.67 31.07 25.11
C ASP A 411 -18.88 30.21 24.74
N HIS A 412 -19.15 30.06 23.43
CA HIS A 412 -20.14 29.13 22.88
C HIS A 412 -19.42 27.85 22.45
N THR A 413 -18.89 27.10 23.40
CA THR A 413 -18.64 25.66 23.23
C THR A 413 -20.00 24.96 23.20
N GLN A 414 -20.63 24.90 22.02
CA GLN A 414 -21.72 23.95 21.83
C GLN A 414 -21.20 22.54 22.11
N PRO A 415 -21.93 21.73 22.92
CA PRO A 415 -21.51 20.36 23.15
C PRO A 415 -21.42 19.65 21.79
N ALA A 416 -20.28 18.95 21.57
CA ALA A 416 -20.08 18.20 20.34
C ALA A 416 -21.26 17.24 20.12
N TYR A 417 -21.85 17.23 18.93
CA TYR A 417 -22.97 16.34 18.62
C TYR A 417 -22.57 14.88 18.81
N GLU A 418 -23.33 14.18 19.61
CA GLU A 418 -23.11 12.78 19.94
C GLU A 418 -24.40 11.97 19.81
N PRO A 419 -24.61 11.18 18.74
CA PRO A 419 -25.74 10.31 18.60
C PRO A 419 -25.68 9.15 19.61
N MET A 420 -26.84 8.77 20.13
CA MET A 420 -26.99 7.62 21.05
C MET A 420 -27.46 6.38 20.32
N GLN A 421 -28.28 6.54 19.28
CA GLN A 421 -28.77 5.47 18.43
C GLN A 421 -28.42 5.75 16.97
N ALA A 422 -28.13 4.69 16.23
CA ALA A 422 -27.91 4.73 14.79
C ALA A 422 -28.63 3.53 14.15
N GLU A 423 -29.90 3.73 13.78
CA GLU A 423 -30.72 2.67 13.18
C GLU A 423 -30.28 2.42 11.74
N PRO A 424 -29.85 1.21 11.37
CA PRO A 424 -29.47 0.89 10.02
C PRO A 424 -30.69 0.91 9.08
N THR A 425 -30.51 1.49 7.90
CA THR A 425 -31.48 1.36 6.80
C THR A 425 -31.20 0.07 6.00
N PRO A 426 -32.10 -0.35 5.09
CA PRO A 426 -31.81 -1.49 4.20
C PRO A 426 -30.53 -1.32 3.37
N ARG A 427 -30.18 -0.07 3.00
CA ARG A 427 -28.94 0.26 2.28
C ARG A 427 -27.65 -0.07 3.06
N MET A 428 -27.72 -0.23 4.39
CA MET A 428 -26.55 -0.60 5.20
C MET A 428 -25.94 -1.94 4.74
N GLN A 429 -26.75 -2.85 4.19
CA GLN A 429 -26.29 -4.14 3.70
C GLN A 429 -25.36 -4.00 2.49
N GLU A 430 -25.55 -2.96 1.66
CA GLU A 430 -24.68 -2.66 0.52
C GLU A 430 -23.22 -2.48 0.95
N LEU A 431 -23.01 -1.83 2.11
CA LEU A 431 -21.66 -1.61 2.66
C LEU A 431 -20.94 -2.91 3.06
N LEU A 432 -21.69 -3.96 3.40
CA LEU A 432 -21.12 -5.24 3.83
C LEU A 432 -20.56 -6.06 2.67
N ALA A 433 -21.03 -5.81 1.44
CA ALA A 433 -20.56 -6.48 0.24
C ALA A 433 -19.10 -6.13 -0.08
N PHE A 434 -18.67 -4.90 0.21
CA PHE A 434 -17.35 -4.41 -0.15
C PHE A 434 -16.29 -4.75 0.90
N ARG A 435 -15.22 -5.45 0.48
CA ARG A 435 -14.08 -5.91 1.30
C ARG A 435 -12.75 -5.31 0.81
N SER A 436 -12.59 -5.22 -0.50
CA SER A 436 -11.36 -4.78 -1.16
C SER A 436 -11.30 -3.28 -1.40
N VAL A 437 -12.44 -2.61 -1.37
CA VAL A 437 -12.60 -1.15 -1.55
C VAL A 437 -13.22 -0.54 -0.29
N ASN A 438 -13.03 0.78 -0.10
CA ASN A 438 -13.79 1.50 0.92
C ASN A 438 -15.30 1.35 0.65
N PRO A 439 -16.10 0.82 1.58
CA PRO A 439 -17.52 0.53 1.35
C PRO A 439 -18.34 1.76 0.91
N MET A 440 -18.09 2.93 1.51
CA MET A 440 -18.77 4.18 1.13
C MET A 440 -18.48 4.56 -0.32
N TYR A 441 -17.22 4.40 -0.75
CA TYR A 441 -16.84 4.66 -2.13
C TYR A 441 -17.38 3.58 -3.09
N GLY A 442 -17.42 2.33 -2.65
CA GLY A 442 -17.99 1.22 -3.43
C GLY A 442 -19.48 1.44 -3.74
N THR A 443 -20.29 1.78 -2.74
CA THR A 443 -21.73 2.09 -2.93
C THR A 443 -21.94 3.35 -3.76
N PHE A 444 -21.09 4.38 -3.58
CA PHE A 444 -21.11 5.57 -4.44
C PHE A 444 -20.84 5.21 -5.90
N LEU A 445 -19.81 4.40 -6.18
CA LEU A 445 -19.54 3.96 -7.55
C LEU A 445 -20.73 3.23 -8.15
N VAL A 446 -21.32 2.28 -7.43
CA VAL A 446 -22.52 1.57 -7.89
C VAL A 446 -23.63 2.53 -8.27
N SER A 447 -23.89 3.57 -7.47
CA SER A 447 -24.94 4.56 -7.77
C SER A 447 -24.69 5.38 -9.03
N GLN A 448 -23.46 5.39 -9.55
CA GLN A 448 -23.09 6.11 -10.77
C GLN A 448 -23.07 5.23 -12.03
N MET A 449 -22.96 3.90 -11.86
CA MET A 449 -22.62 2.98 -12.97
C MET A 449 -23.80 2.52 -13.85
N ASP A 450 -25.03 2.93 -13.57
CA ASP A 450 -26.24 2.51 -14.31
C ASP A 450 -26.23 2.91 -15.80
N ILE A 451 -25.48 3.94 -16.18
CA ILE A 451 -25.34 4.39 -17.57
C ILE A 451 -23.92 4.23 -18.13
N ALA A 452 -23.01 3.64 -17.36
CA ALA A 452 -21.61 3.46 -17.76
C ALA A 452 -21.50 2.49 -18.94
N ASP A 453 -20.70 2.88 -19.94
CA ASP A 453 -20.31 1.91 -20.98
C ASP A 453 -19.25 0.92 -20.46
N PRO A 454 -18.95 -0.16 -21.22
CA PRO A 454 -17.98 -1.17 -20.76
C PRO A 454 -16.59 -0.61 -20.44
N HIS A 455 -16.13 0.42 -21.16
CA HIS A 455 -14.82 1.04 -20.91
C HIS A 455 -14.83 1.88 -19.64
N GLU A 456 -15.90 2.61 -19.39
CA GLU A 456 -16.10 3.39 -18.17
C GLU A 456 -16.25 2.50 -16.95
N LEU A 457 -16.96 1.37 -17.08
CA LEU A 457 -17.07 0.37 -16.03
C LEU A 457 -15.67 -0.16 -15.63
N ILE A 458 -14.83 -0.52 -16.60
CA ILE A 458 -13.46 -0.96 -16.34
C ILE A 458 -12.66 0.14 -15.67
N GLN A 459 -12.68 1.38 -16.19
CA GLN A 459 -11.95 2.51 -15.60
C GLN A 459 -12.36 2.79 -14.15
N ALA A 460 -13.66 2.75 -13.85
CA ALA A 460 -14.17 2.97 -12.50
C ALA A 460 -13.68 1.88 -11.54
N LEU A 461 -13.80 0.59 -11.93
CA LEU A 461 -13.35 -0.53 -11.13
C LEU A 461 -11.82 -0.58 -10.96
N GLU A 462 -11.03 -0.30 -12.00
CA GLU A 462 -9.58 -0.25 -11.89
C GLU A 462 -9.09 0.91 -11.03
N SER A 463 -9.81 2.03 -11.02
CA SER A 463 -9.40 3.24 -10.30
C SER A 463 -9.27 3.05 -8.79
N VAL A 464 -9.99 2.10 -8.19
CA VAL A 464 -9.96 1.80 -6.74
C VAL A 464 -8.86 0.83 -6.35
N LEU A 465 -8.22 0.17 -7.31
CA LEU A 465 -7.15 -0.79 -7.05
C LEU A 465 -5.82 -0.07 -6.86
N GLU A 466 -5.20 -0.25 -5.69
CA GLU A 466 -3.91 0.38 -5.41
C GLU A 466 -2.79 -0.13 -6.32
N VAL A 467 -2.21 0.79 -7.09
CA VAL A 467 -1.01 0.58 -7.89
C VAL A 467 0.07 1.57 -7.45
N SER A 468 1.32 1.12 -7.34
CA SER A 468 2.40 2.03 -6.98
C SER A 468 2.58 3.13 -8.02
N GLY A 469 2.93 4.37 -7.60
CA GLY A 469 3.03 5.51 -8.50
C GLY A 469 4.04 5.34 -9.64
N SER A 470 5.07 4.50 -9.45
CA SER A 470 6.02 4.17 -10.50
C SER A 470 5.40 3.30 -11.60
N VAL A 471 4.53 2.35 -11.24
CA VAL A 471 3.82 1.48 -12.19
C VAL A 471 2.66 2.22 -12.85
N ALA A 472 1.85 2.94 -12.09
CA ALA A 472 0.72 3.70 -12.63
C ALA A 472 1.11 4.68 -13.75
N ARG A 473 2.33 5.21 -13.70
CA ARG A 473 2.84 6.06 -14.80
C ARG A 473 3.08 5.31 -16.11
N LEU A 474 3.24 3.99 -16.06
CA LEU A 474 3.48 3.13 -17.22
C LEU A 474 2.19 2.56 -17.83
N VAL A 475 1.10 2.53 -17.06
CA VAL A 475 -0.19 1.93 -17.41
C VAL A 475 -1.32 2.95 -17.26
N ARG A 476 -1.13 4.13 -17.81
CA ARG A 476 -2.10 5.23 -17.75
C ARG A 476 -3.30 4.94 -18.64
N VAL A 477 -4.45 5.46 -18.23
CA VAL A 477 -5.63 5.53 -19.12
C VAL A 477 -5.23 6.26 -20.41
N PRO A 478 -5.57 5.72 -21.60
CA PRO A 478 -5.32 6.35 -22.89
C PRO A 478 -5.90 7.76 -22.98
N ARG A 479 -5.45 8.52 -23.98
CA ARG A 479 -6.00 9.85 -24.24
C ARG A 479 -7.38 9.77 -24.88
N GLU A 480 -8.13 10.87 -24.84
CA GLU A 480 -9.52 10.91 -25.37
C GLU A 480 -9.63 10.56 -26.86
N HIS A 481 -8.59 10.82 -27.67
CA HIS A 481 -8.58 10.44 -29.08
C HIS A 481 -8.39 8.94 -29.30
N GLU A 482 -7.80 8.19 -28.33
CA GLU A 482 -7.65 6.75 -28.36
C GLU A 482 -8.82 6.05 -27.61
N LEU A 483 -9.28 6.63 -26.51
CA LEU A 483 -10.37 6.15 -25.68
C LEU A 483 -11.31 7.32 -25.37
N PRO A 484 -12.35 7.56 -26.21
CA PRO A 484 -13.31 8.63 -26.02
C PRO A 484 -14.07 8.53 -24.69
N GLN A 485 -14.54 9.66 -24.20
CA GLN A 485 -15.42 9.69 -23.03
C GLN A 485 -16.75 9.02 -23.36
N GLY A 486 -17.24 8.18 -22.46
CA GLY A 486 -18.52 7.49 -22.58
C GLY A 486 -19.69 8.29 -22.00
N ARG A 487 -20.83 7.61 -21.90
CA ARG A 487 -22.09 8.22 -21.45
C ARG A 487 -22.05 8.68 -20.00
N LEU A 488 -21.41 7.90 -19.10
CA LEU A 488 -21.27 8.28 -17.69
C LEU A 488 -20.52 9.60 -17.54
N ALA A 489 -19.39 9.74 -18.24
CA ALA A 489 -18.61 10.97 -18.19
C ALA A 489 -19.35 12.16 -18.81
N MET A 490 -19.91 11.98 -20.02
CA MET A 490 -20.52 13.05 -20.81
C MET A 490 -21.89 13.50 -20.28
N GLU A 491 -22.77 12.56 -19.98
CA GLU A 491 -24.17 12.83 -19.65
C GLU A 491 -24.38 13.08 -18.15
N ARG A 492 -23.44 12.68 -17.27
CA ARG A 492 -23.60 12.80 -15.81
C ARG A 492 -22.45 13.53 -15.14
N LEU A 493 -21.23 12.96 -15.16
CA LEU A 493 -20.15 13.46 -14.31
C LEU A 493 -19.69 14.85 -14.69
N ASN A 494 -19.52 15.13 -16.00
CA ASN A 494 -19.09 16.46 -16.47
C ASN A 494 -20.11 17.52 -16.07
N LEU A 495 -21.40 17.23 -16.22
CA LEU A 495 -22.48 18.15 -15.87
C LEU A 495 -22.49 18.43 -14.35
N GLN A 496 -22.45 17.39 -13.53
CA GLN A 496 -22.45 17.54 -12.06
C GLN A 496 -21.22 18.27 -11.54
N LEU A 497 -20.03 18.03 -12.13
CA LEU A 497 -18.82 18.71 -11.73
C LEU A 497 -18.81 20.19 -12.11
N LEU A 498 -19.38 20.54 -13.27
CA LEU A 498 -19.53 21.93 -13.71
C LEU A 498 -20.56 22.68 -12.86
N ASP A 499 -21.73 22.09 -12.66
CA ASP A 499 -22.85 22.69 -11.91
C ASP A 499 -22.45 22.99 -10.46
N ARG A 500 -21.70 22.08 -9.84
CA ARG A 500 -21.16 22.25 -8.46
C ARG A 500 -19.87 23.07 -8.40
N GLY A 501 -19.35 23.58 -9.51
CA GLY A 501 -18.08 24.32 -9.56
C GLY A 501 -16.86 23.49 -9.12
N LEU A 502 -16.94 22.17 -9.23
CA LEU A 502 -15.88 21.24 -8.83
C LEU A 502 -14.81 21.05 -9.91
N ALA A 503 -15.08 21.40 -11.15
CA ALA A 503 -14.12 21.34 -12.25
C ALA A 503 -14.39 22.44 -13.29
N SER A 504 -13.35 22.86 -13.98
CA SER A 504 -13.46 23.74 -15.16
C SER A 504 -13.65 22.92 -16.44
N PRO A 505 -14.21 23.51 -17.52
CA PRO A 505 -14.33 22.84 -18.81
C PRO A 505 -12.99 22.27 -19.34
N ALA A 506 -11.89 22.99 -19.15
CA ALA A 506 -10.55 22.59 -19.55
C ALA A 506 -10.03 21.35 -18.77
N GLU A 507 -10.48 21.14 -17.53
CA GLU A 507 -10.15 19.92 -16.76
C GLU A 507 -10.99 18.71 -17.20
N LEU A 508 -12.13 18.92 -17.87
CA LEU A 508 -13.09 17.85 -18.18
C LEU A 508 -12.90 17.23 -19.56
N SER A 509 -12.26 17.92 -20.51
CA SER A 509 -12.01 17.43 -21.86
C SER A 509 -10.66 17.85 -22.40
N GLU A 510 -9.98 16.94 -23.13
CA GLU A 510 -8.72 17.23 -23.83
C GLU A 510 -8.94 18.21 -25.01
N ALA A 511 -10.10 18.16 -25.66
CA ALA A 511 -10.45 19.08 -26.75
C ALA A 511 -10.50 20.55 -26.30
N ALA A 512 -10.89 20.81 -25.05
CA ALA A 512 -10.89 22.14 -24.46
C ALA A 512 -9.47 22.62 -24.05
N ASN A 513 -8.49 21.72 -24.10
CA ASN A 513 -7.10 21.95 -23.71
C ASN A 513 -6.14 22.09 -24.92
N ASP A 514 -6.65 21.98 -26.16
CA ASP A 514 -5.86 21.96 -27.42
C ASP A 514 -5.25 23.32 -27.81
N GLU A 515 -5.16 24.25 -26.88
CA GLU A 515 -4.25 25.38 -27.01
C GLU A 515 -2.81 24.88 -26.80
N ALA A 516 -2.26 24.29 -27.87
CA ALA A 516 -0.96 23.62 -27.91
C ALA A 516 0.27 24.49 -27.58
N ASP A 517 0.06 25.80 -27.32
CA ASP A 517 1.09 26.79 -27.06
C ASP A 517 1.22 27.24 -25.59
N LEU A 518 0.48 26.63 -24.65
CA LEU A 518 0.63 27.01 -23.25
C LEU A 518 1.93 26.51 -22.63
N PRO A 519 2.66 27.36 -21.88
CA PRO A 519 3.82 26.96 -21.12
C PRO A 519 3.52 25.76 -20.20
N PRO A 520 4.49 24.88 -19.91
CA PRO A 520 4.28 23.69 -19.06
C PRO A 520 3.65 24.01 -17.69
N GLU A 521 3.83 25.23 -17.18
CA GLU A 521 3.32 25.71 -15.89
C GLU A 521 1.82 26.10 -15.97
N GLU A 522 1.29 26.34 -17.14
CA GLU A 522 -0.12 26.74 -17.39
C GLU A 522 -0.96 25.59 -17.96
N ARG A 523 -0.36 24.41 -18.19
CA ARG A 523 -1.11 23.25 -18.72
C ARG A 523 -2.05 22.68 -17.68
N VAL A 524 -3.34 22.72 -17.99
CA VAL A 524 -4.40 22.11 -17.17
C VAL A 524 -4.39 20.60 -17.41
N TRP A 525 -4.35 19.82 -16.32
CA TRP A 525 -4.43 18.36 -16.40
C TRP A 525 -5.88 17.90 -16.54
N THR A 526 -6.19 17.22 -17.64
CA THR A 526 -7.50 16.64 -17.86
C THR A 526 -7.78 15.49 -16.88
N LEU A 527 -8.92 15.57 -16.20
CA LEU A 527 -9.37 14.55 -15.25
C LEU A 527 -9.81 13.29 -15.99
N ARG A 528 -9.27 12.15 -15.59
CA ARG A 528 -9.75 10.84 -16.03
C ARG A 528 -11.01 10.46 -15.26
N LEU A 529 -11.76 9.46 -15.76
CA LEU A 529 -13.03 9.04 -15.14
C LEU A 529 -12.89 8.80 -13.63
N GLY A 530 -11.85 8.06 -13.20
CA GLY A 530 -11.58 7.82 -11.78
C GLY A 530 -11.31 9.09 -10.97
N ASP A 531 -10.70 10.14 -11.57
CA ASP A 531 -10.48 11.43 -10.92
C ASP A 531 -11.80 12.22 -10.81
N LYS A 532 -12.66 12.18 -11.84
CA LYS A 532 -13.98 12.80 -11.85
C LYS A 532 -14.87 12.21 -10.77
N LEU A 533 -14.97 10.87 -10.72
CA LEU A 533 -15.70 10.13 -9.68
C LEU A 533 -15.17 10.45 -8.29
N ARG A 534 -13.86 10.50 -8.12
CA ARG A 534 -13.26 10.83 -6.84
C ARG A 534 -13.56 12.25 -6.38
N ARG A 535 -13.49 13.22 -7.28
CA ARG A 535 -13.75 14.63 -6.96
C ARG A 535 -15.21 14.85 -6.55
N LEU A 536 -16.15 14.17 -7.23
CA LEU A 536 -17.56 14.17 -6.88
C LEU A 536 -17.81 13.52 -5.52
N PHE A 537 -17.22 12.34 -5.28
CA PHE A 537 -17.31 11.65 -3.99
C PHE A 537 -16.78 12.49 -2.82
N ASP A 538 -15.63 13.14 -2.99
CA ASP A 538 -15.05 13.99 -1.93
C ASP A 538 -15.94 15.19 -1.58
N ALA A 539 -16.71 15.69 -2.54
CA ALA A 539 -17.69 16.74 -2.32
C ALA A 539 -18.95 16.23 -1.61
N GLU A 540 -19.40 15.00 -1.92
CA GLU A 540 -20.57 14.39 -1.28
C GLU A 540 -20.27 13.83 0.12
N PHE A 541 -19.08 13.26 0.31
CA PHE A 541 -18.67 12.60 1.56
C PHE A 541 -17.35 13.17 2.12
N PRO A 542 -17.30 14.43 2.53
CA PRO A 542 -16.06 15.09 2.98
C PRO A 542 -15.48 14.48 4.26
N GLY A 543 -16.28 13.71 5.02
CA GLY A 543 -15.85 12.96 6.21
C GLY A 543 -15.08 11.67 5.90
N VAL A 544 -15.13 11.16 4.64
CA VAL A 544 -14.49 9.91 4.22
C VAL A 544 -13.13 10.20 3.58
N ARG A 545 -12.04 9.93 4.29
CA ARG A 545 -10.67 10.34 3.88
C ARG A 545 -9.74 9.20 3.52
N ASP A 546 -10.14 7.98 3.77
CA ASP A 546 -9.34 6.77 3.56
C ASP A 546 -9.51 6.14 2.17
N VAL A 547 -10.19 6.84 1.26
CA VAL A 547 -10.29 6.44 -0.14
C VAL A 547 -9.04 6.86 -0.91
N ARG A 548 -8.48 5.94 -1.68
CA ARG A 548 -7.38 6.19 -2.60
C ARG A 548 -7.78 5.72 -3.98
N THR A 549 -7.72 6.61 -4.93
CA THR A 549 -7.98 6.29 -6.34
C THR A 549 -6.75 6.55 -7.18
N ARG A 550 -6.61 5.78 -8.23
CA ARG A 550 -5.55 5.98 -9.20
C ARG A 550 -5.98 5.47 -10.57
N PRO A 551 -6.28 6.36 -11.51
CA PRO A 551 -6.65 5.97 -12.86
C PRO A 551 -5.53 5.19 -13.54
N VAL A 552 -5.83 3.94 -13.93
CA VAL A 552 -4.94 3.04 -14.66
C VAL A 552 -5.76 2.27 -15.70
N TRP A 553 -5.09 1.68 -16.69
CA TRP A 553 -5.72 0.96 -17.80
C TRP A 553 -4.98 -0.35 -18.09
N VAL A 554 -5.02 -1.28 -17.14
CA VAL A 554 -4.36 -2.59 -17.26
C VAL A 554 -5.32 -3.63 -17.83
N VAL A 555 -6.53 -3.69 -17.29
CA VAL A 555 -7.59 -4.62 -17.74
C VAL A 555 -7.98 -4.29 -19.16
N GLY A 556 -8.21 -3.02 -19.48
CA GLY A 556 -8.53 -2.59 -20.84
C GLY A 556 -7.43 -2.97 -21.83
N ASP A 557 -6.16 -2.65 -21.54
CA ASP A 557 -5.03 -3.07 -22.39
C ASP A 557 -4.99 -4.60 -22.60
N VAL A 558 -5.14 -5.40 -21.53
CA VAL A 558 -5.15 -6.87 -21.65
C VAL A 558 -6.28 -7.36 -22.56
N LEU A 559 -7.46 -6.76 -22.47
CA LEU A 559 -8.60 -7.10 -23.33
C LEU A 559 -8.36 -6.71 -24.79
N GLU A 560 -7.71 -5.57 -25.06
CA GLU A 560 -7.28 -5.15 -26.40
C GLU A 560 -6.27 -6.12 -27.02
N PHE A 561 -5.42 -6.75 -26.19
CA PHE A 561 -4.53 -7.84 -26.60
C PHE A 561 -5.22 -9.22 -26.59
N ASN A 562 -6.56 -9.28 -26.74
CA ASN A 562 -7.35 -10.52 -26.76
C ASN A 562 -7.15 -11.42 -25.53
N GLY A 563 -6.89 -10.83 -24.37
CA GLY A 563 -6.61 -11.56 -23.13
C GLY A 563 -5.22 -12.22 -23.09
N ASP A 564 -4.30 -11.85 -23.97
CA ASP A 564 -2.91 -12.31 -23.91
C ASP A 564 -2.07 -11.37 -23.05
N PHE A 565 -1.94 -11.74 -21.77
CA PHE A 565 -1.14 -10.98 -20.83
C PHE A 565 0.35 -10.87 -21.21
N ASN A 566 0.92 -11.92 -21.79
CA ASN A 566 2.34 -11.93 -22.13
C ASN A 566 2.61 -11.06 -23.37
N ALA A 567 1.74 -11.08 -24.35
CA ALA A 567 1.78 -10.17 -25.50
C ALA A 567 1.69 -8.70 -25.05
N TYR A 568 0.75 -8.38 -24.15
CA TYR A 568 0.59 -7.07 -23.53
C TYR A 568 1.88 -6.60 -22.81
N VAL A 569 2.38 -7.42 -21.89
CA VAL A 569 3.59 -7.11 -21.10
C VAL A 569 4.80 -6.88 -22.01
N THR A 570 4.93 -7.68 -23.06
CA THR A 570 6.04 -7.58 -24.03
C THR A 570 5.92 -6.33 -24.89
N ALA A 571 4.76 -6.07 -25.48
CA ALA A 571 4.51 -4.91 -26.33
C ALA A 571 4.70 -3.58 -25.59
N ARG A 572 4.25 -3.50 -24.34
CA ARG A 572 4.38 -2.31 -23.48
C ARG A 572 5.71 -2.26 -22.71
N LYS A 573 6.62 -3.23 -22.87
CA LYS A 573 7.94 -3.35 -22.20
C LYS A 573 7.81 -3.37 -20.66
N LEU A 574 6.82 -4.06 -20.13
CA LEU A 574 6.46 -4.10 -18.71
C LEU A 574 6.98 -5.35 -17.97
N ALA A 575 7.90 -6.12 -18.55
CA ALA A 575 8.38 -7.37 -18.00
C ALA A 575 8.86 -7.27 -16.53
N LYS A 576 9.54 -6.18 -16.15
CA LYS A 576 9.99 -5.96 -14.76
C LYS A 576 8.84 -5.71 -13.77
N GLN A 577 7.64 -5.43 -14.26
CA GLN A 577 6.43 -5.08 -13.49
C GLN A 577 5.35 -6.16 -13.58
N GLU A 578 5.57 -7.22 -14.35
CA GLU A 578 4.59 -8.27 -14.68
C GLU A 578 3.86 -8.82 -13.44
N GLY A 579 4.58 -9.09 -12.35
CA GLY A 579 3.96 -9.62 -11.14
C GLY A 579 3.09 -8.63 -10.37
N ILE A 580 3.25 -7.31 -10.60
CA ILE A 580 2.35 -6.31 -10.03
C ILE A 580 1.07 -6.23 -10.87
N LEU A 581 1.24 -6.22 -12.18
CA LEU A 581 0.13 -6.19 -13.14
C LEU A 581 -0.71 -7.46 -13.01
N PHE A 582 -0.07 -8.61 -12.92
CA PHE A 582 -0.74 -9.89 -12.68
C PHE A 582 -1.58 -9.87 -11.39
N ARG A 583 -1.02 -9.38 -10.28
CA ARG A 583 -1.80 -9.20 -9.04
C ARG A 583 -2.92 -8.17 -9.15
N HIS A 584 -2.73 -7.13 -9.95
CA HIS A 584 -3.78 -6.16 -10.23
C HIS A 584 -4.97 -6.84 -10.91
N LEU A 585 -4.72 -7.67 -11.92
CA LEU A 585 -5.75 -8.47 -12.59
C LEU A 585 -6.47 -9.43 -11.62
N LEU A 586 -5.73 -10.14 -10.77
CA LEU A 586 -6.33 -11.02 -9.75
C LEU A 586 -7.21 -10.25 -8.77
N ARG A 587 -6.79 -9.06 -8.34
CA ARG A 587 -7.61 -8.19 -7.47
C ARG A 587 -8.83 -7.63 -8.19
N PHE A 588 -8.72 -7.37 -9.49
CA PHE A 588 -9.84 -6.95 -10.31
C PHE A 588 -10.93 -8.03 -10.39
N ILE A 589 -10.55 -9.30 -10.57
CA ILE A 589 -11.48 -10.44 -10.55
C ILE A 589 -12.25 -10.48 -9.21
N LEU A 590 -11.55 -10.36 -8.07
CA LEU A 590 -12.20 -10.33 -6.76
C LEU A 590 -13.15 -9.14 -6.62
N LEU A 591 -12.74 -7.98 -7.12
CA LEU A 591 -13.54 -6.76 -7.08
C LEU A 591 -14.83 -6.91 -7.88
N CYS A 592 -14.79 -7.52 -9.08
CA CYS A 592 -16.00 -7.84 -9.83
C CYS A 592 -16.97 -8.70 -8.99
N GLY A 593 -16.47 -9.69 -8.24
CA GLY A 593 -17.28 -10.50 -7.33
C GLY A 593 -17.97 -9.71 -6.21
N GLU A 594 -17.33 -8.65 -5.72
CA GLU A 594 -17.94 -7.76 -4.72
C GLU A 594 -19.03 -6.87 -5.35
N PHE A 595 -18.76 -6.27 -6.51
CA PHE A 595 -19.72 -5.41 -7.20
C PHE A 595 -20.94 -6.15 -7.77
N ARG A 596 -20.82 -7.44 -8.10
CA ARG A 596 -21.94 -8.28 -8.51
C ARG A 596 -23.06 -8.37 -7.45
N GLN A 597 -22.70 -8.26 -6.15
CA GLN A 597 -23.64 -8.36 -5.04
C GLN A 597 -24.51 -7.12 -4.87
N VAL A 598 -24.13 -6.00 -5.49
CA VAL A 598 -24.82 -4.70 -5.35
C VAL A 598 -25.08 -4.13 -6.74
N PRO A 599 -26.24 -4.43 -7.36
CA PRO A 599 -26.57 -3.89 -8.68
C PRO A 599 -26.86 -2.38 -8.59
N PRO A 600 -26.52 -1.59 -9.63
CA PRO A 600 -26.90 -0.19 -9.72
C PRO A 600 -28.43 0.00 -9.72
N PRO A 601 -28.93 1.16 -9.26
CA PRO A 601 -30.34 1.50 -9.43
C PRO A 601 -30.72 1.44 -10.91
N ASN A 602 -31.94 0.95 -11.21
CA ASN A 602 -32.48 0.87 -12.58
C ASN A 602 -31.78 -0.12 -13.54
N VAL A 603 -30.85 -0.94 -13.07
CA VAL A 603 -30.22 -2.03 -13.84
C VAL A 603 -30.78 -3.37 -13.39
N ASP A 604 -31.09 -4.26 -14.33
CA ASP A 604 -31.52 -5.62 -13.97
C ASP A 604 -30.40 -6.37 -13.25
N PRO A 605 -30.66 -6.91 -12.05
CA PRO A 605 -29.61 -7.61 -11.27
C PRO A 605 -28.97 -8.79 -12.01
N THR A 606 -29.72 -9.47 -12.88
CA THR A 606 -29.21 -10.62 -13.67
C THR A 606 -28.32 -10.15 -14.81
N GLU A 607 -28.66 -9.04 -15.45
CA GLU A 607 -27.82 -8.40 -16.47
C GLU A 607 -26.50 -7.90 -15.84
N TRP A 608 -26.60 -7.20 -14.72
CA TRP A 608 -25.43 -6.71 -13.99
C TRP A 608 -24.49 -7.85 -13.57
N ASP A 609 -25.04 -8.92 -12.98
CA ASP A 609 -24.26 -10.11 -12.60
C ASP A 609 -23.58 -10.73 -13.83
N THR A 610 -24.27 -10.82 -14.95
CA THR A 610 -23.75 -11.43 -16.18
C THR A 610 -22.58 -10.62 -16.74
N VAL A 611 -22.72 -9.30 -16.88
CA VAL A 611 -21.67 -8.40 -17.41
C VAL A 611 -20.39 -8.50 -16.58
N LEU A 612 -20.50 -8.43 -15.25
CA LEU A 612 -19.33 -8.50 -14.38
C LEU A 612 -18.72 -9.90 -14.31
N ARG A 613 -19.54 -10.94 -14.42
CA ARG A 613 -19.07 -12.34 -14.47
C ARG A 613 -18.26 -12.58 -15.74
N GLU A 614 -18.81 -12.23 -16.90
CA GLU A 614 -18.11 -12.38 -18.18
C GLU A 614 -16.79 -11.62 -18.21
N LEU A 615 -16.77 -10.41 -17.67
CA LEU A 615 -15.55 -9.61 -17.56
C LEU A 615 -14.52 -10.29 -16.64
N ALA A 616 -14.95 -10.77 -15.48
CA ALA A 616 -14.08 -11.48 -14.55
C ALA A 616 -13.53 -12.78 -15.14
N ASP A 617 -14.37 -13.56 -15.84
CA ASP A 617 -14.00 -14.84 -16.45
C ASP A 617 -12.98 -14.65 -17.58
N ARG A 618 -13.13 -13.63 -18.43
CA ARG A 618 -12.15 -13.28 -19.46
C ARG A 618 -10.78 -12.95 -18.88
N ILE A 619 -10.74 -12.16 -17.80
CA ILE A 619 -9.48 -11.83 -17.11
C ILE A 619 -8.92 -13.05 -16.37
N ALA A 620 -9.77 -13.88 -15.79
CA ALA A 620 -9.35 -15.12 -15.13
C ALA A 620 -8.72 -16.11 -16.12
N GLU A 621 -9.27 -16.25 -17.32
CA GLU A 621 -8.67 -17.06 -18.38
C GLU A 621 -7.29 -16.55 -18.77
N SER A 622 -7.14 -15.24 -18.94
CA SER A 622 -5.83 -14.60 -19.15
C SER A 622 -4.83 -14.93 -18.05
N CYS A 623 -5.25 -14.81 -16.80
CA CYS A 623 -4.40 -15.12 -15.64
C CYS A 623 -4.04 -16.60 -15.54
N ARG A 624 -4.96 -17.54 -15.84
CA ARG A 624 -4.70 -18.98 -15.82
C ARG A 624 -3.67 -19.42 -16.85
N LYS A 625 -3.62 -18.79 -18.02
CA LYS A 625 -2.57 -19.05 -19.02
C LYS A 625 -1.17 -18.72 -18.49
N VAL A 626 -1.07 -17.76 -17.59
CA VAL A 626 0.22 -17.30 -17.03
C VAL A 626 0.62 -18.09 -15.78
N ASP A 627 -0.27 -18.20 -14.80
CA ASP A 627 -0.05 -18.89 -13.52
C ASP A 627 -1.35 -19.48 -12.98
N PRO A 628 -1.70 -20.72 -13.38
CA PRO A 628 -2.95 -21.36 -12.99
C PRO A 628 -3.06 -21.53 -11.47
N ILE A 629 -1.98 -21.92 -10.79
CA ILE A 629 -1.99 -22.15 -9.34
C ILE A 629 -2.42 -20.90 -8.59
N SER A 630 -1.76 -19.76 -8.86
CA SER A 630 -2.09 -18.51 -8.18
C SER A 630 -3.47 -17.97 -8.53
N THR A 631 -3.99 -18.30 -9.71
CA THR A 631 -5.33 -17.90 -10.13
C THR A 631 -6.38 -18.73 -9.40
N ASP A 632 -6.21 -20.04 -9.34
CA ASP A 632 -7.16 -20.96 -8.69
C ASP A 632 -7.19 -20.78 -7.17
N ASP A 633 -6.04 -20.46 -6.53
CA ASP A 633 -5.94 -20.11 -5.11
C ASP A 633 -6.83 -18.89 -4.77
N ILE A 634 -6.90 -17.89 -5.65
CA ILE A 634 -7.75 -16.71 -5.47
C ILE A 634 -9.23 -17.08 -5.52
N PHE A 635 -9.65 -17.92 -6.46
CA PHE A 635 -11.03 -18.39 -6.53
C PHE A 635 -11.42 -19.24 -5.33
N ALA A 636 -10.55 -20.14 -4.88
CA ALA A 636 -10.77 -20.92 -3.66
C ALA A 636 -10.93 -20.03 -2.42
N ALA A 637 -10.10 -19.00 -2.28
CA ALA A 637 -10.19 -18.04 -1.19
C ALA A 637 -11.47 -17.17 -1.27
N ALA A 638 -11.91 -16.78 -2.46
CA ALA A 638 -13.16 -16.06 -2.68
C ALA A 638 -14.37 -16.90 -2.29
N ALA A 639 -14.44 -18.15 -2.75
CA ALA A 639 -15.52 -19.08 -2.42
C ALA A 639 -15.62 -19.37 -0.92
N ALA A 640 -14.49 -19.58 -0.24
CA ALA A 640 -14.44 -19.74 1.22
C ALA A 640 -14.99 -18.50 1.96
N ASN A 641 -14.68 -17.30 1.47
CA ASN A 641 -15.18 -16.06 2.06
C ASN A 641 -16.69 -15.85 1.84
N ASP A 642 -17.24 -16.32 0.72
CA ASP A 642 -18.68 -16.23 0.43
C ASP A 642 -19.49 -17.20 1.29
N LEU A 643 -18.98 -18.39 1.58
CA LEU A 643 -19.58 -19.33 2.54
C LEU A 643 -19.69 -18.72 3.95
N PHE A 644 -18.62 -18.06 4.45
CA PHE A 644 -18.66 -17.36 5.74
C PHE A 644 -19.62 -16.16 5.75
N ALA A 645 -19.83 -15.50 4.61
CA ALA A 645 -20.79 -14.40 4.51
C ALA A 645 -22.24 -14.89 4.54
N ALA A 646 -22.55 -16.01 3.89
CA ALA A 646 -23.86 -16.64 3.89
C ALA A 646 -24.24 -17.15 5.29
N GLU A 647 -23.31 -17.80 6.00
CA GLU A 647 -23.53 -18.24 7.38
C GLU A 647 -23.75 -17.09 8.37
N ALA A 648 -23.11 -15.92 8.12
CA ALA A 648 -23.26 -14.75 8.98
C ALA A 648 -24.61 -14.03 8.78
N THR A 649 -25.25 -14.18 7.62
CA THR A 649 -26.57 -13.60 7.31
C THR A 649 -27.72 -14.50 7.75
N ASP A 650 -27.50 -15.80 7.94
CA ASP A 650 -28.53 -16.79 8.28
C ASP A 650 -28.67 -17.03 9.81
N GLN A 651 -27.88 -16.37 10.66
CA GLN A 651 -28.05 -16.45 12.10
C GLN A 651 -29.21 -15.55 12.55
N PRO A 652 -30.27 -16.12 13.16
CA PRO A 652 -31.34 -15.32 13.74
C PRO A 652 -30.78 -14.43 14.86
N PRO A 653 -31.37 -13.25 15.11
CA PRO A 653 -30.94 -12.36 16.17
C PRO A 653 -30.93 -13.09 17.51
N VAL A 654 -29.81 -13.07 18.22
CA VAL A 654 -29.64 -13.68 19.54
C VAL A 654 -30.69 -13.08 20.47
N PRO A 655 -31.58 -13.89 21.07
CA PRO A 655 -32.62 -13.38 21.98
C PRO A 655 -31.95 -12.69 23.19
N ASN A 656 -32.46 -11.51 23.52
CA ASN A 656 -32.07 -10.74 24.69
C ASN A 656 -32.29 -11.58 25.98
N SER A 657 -31.24 -12.20 26.48
CA SER A 657 -31.22 -12.76 27.83
C SER A 657 -30.80 -11.68 28.83
N HIS A 658 -31.72 -10.78 29.15
CA HIS A 658 -31.71 -10.01 30.39
C HIS A 658 -33.13 -9.82 30.85
N GLN A 659 -33.57 -10.69 31.75
CA GLN A 659 -34.50 -10.44 32.84
C GLN A 659 -33.95 -11.11 34.08
N PRO A 660 -34.33 -10.63 35.29
CA PRO A 660 -33.56 -9.69 36.10
C PRO A 660 -32.58 -10.39 37.04
#